data_28a9612c16192aec1a06d661907adb89
#
_entry.id   28a9612c16192aec1a06d661907adb89
#
_cell.length_a   1.000
_cell.length_b   1.000
_cell.length_c   1.000
_cell.angle_alpha   90.00
_cell.angle_beta   90.00
_cell.angle_gamma   90.00
#
_symmetry.space_group_name_H-M   'P 1'
#
loop_
_entity.id
_entity.type
_entity.pdbx_description
1 polymer ?
#
loop_
_entity_poly.entity_id
_entity_poly.type
_entity_poly.pdbx_seq_one_letter_code
_entity_poly.pdbx_strand_id
1 'polypeptide(L)'
;MFRSTAGGSSTNPDYQKTPVDALQDAGFNVNQTVLDAYASAEAPKERSVSSVGEYDPALFTGSVTDSFASYGDVAFVTLSRFATEGNDLAMVNDKGKRMLELDDNEKAIFQQIKDSGKFKKTVVLLNSVFAMEMDWLDEYNVDAVLWVGNPGFYGMPGAIRVVTGEVNPSGHTTATFAANSLSAPSAENFGLHAYNYGSKTPRAAGDSFVSYNEGIYVGYRYYETRYEDTILGQGNADSAVGTKASTDGWNYAEEVCFPFGYGLSYTNYEYSLDKLDYNSDTDTFTATVTVSNTGDRDGKATVELYAQTPYTDYDKQNNVEKSSIQLLGYDKIDVAAGASETVTVDVPGYFLASYDANGAKGYILDAGDYYFAVGNGAHEALNNVLAVKCGDAVAGKLIDQDGNVVTGNTAAVATWTAPNTEVDTQKYRNSRYNSDVEVTNTFDDADVNYWANDDEKITYLSRSAWDTTYPTTLETLTVNDKLYNGLNMQTYVKAADAKSVSDFNLGVELDEKINFSDMIGVAFDDPKWNDFLSQLTLSDLLINMGDSKGIKAVKAVNKPGCTIVDGPEGMNGQFKYGDRRNCTGWATLPIVGATWNHDVQTRFGEMYGEDALYASIPIAYAPGADTLRSPYSGRTSEYFSEDGVLSYYAAKAVSHGMRNKGLIGTVKHFFLNEQEAGRQGISTFANEQAIREIYMRAFEGSLAEGDSLGVMTAYNRIGVMYAAANQGIQHILRDEWNYGGYIIDDALTASEYSSAPEMLMAGNNIFCLDTARPNEIEKLITSTDDGDLLQKVIDSNHYLYYIMLQSSMGGSGAEDVVVSDAAPWWQTTLRALDVVFCALAVAAVVMYVLHTYTDVFSEEKRKNRAAKKN
;
A
#
# COMPACT_ATOMS: atom_id res chain seq x y z
N MET A 1 -3.84 -23.79 -4.85
CA MET A 1 -3.82 -23.81 -3.34
C MET A 1 -4.44 -22.52 -2.86
N PHE A 2 -5.45 -22.61 -2.01
CA PHE A 2 -6.15 -21.45 -1.46
C PHE A 2 -5.29 -20.67 -0.46
N ARG A 3 -5.41 -19.34 -0.47
CA ARG A 3 -4.82 -18.42 0.50
C ARG A 3 -5.91 -17.52 1.07
N SER A 4 -5.95 -17.39 2.39
CA SER A 4 -6.89 -16.51 3.08
C SER A 4 -6.34 -15.12 3.31
N THR A 5 -5.04 -15.01 3.55
CA THR A 5 -4.33 -13.76 3.85
C THR A 5 -2.99 -13.71 3.15
N ALA A 6 -2.39 -12.54 3.04
CA ALA A 6 -1.05 -12.30 2.52
C ALA A 6 -0.32 -11.25 3.39
N GLY A 7 0.91 -10.87 3.03
CA GLY A 7 1.67 -9.83 3.73
C GLY A 7 2.08 -10.21 5.15
N GLY A 8 2.19 -9.22 6.03
CA GLY A 8 2.65 -9.36 7.41
C GLY A 8 1.66 -10.03 8.37
N SER A 9 0.45 -10.39 7.92
CA SER A 9 -0.54 -11.04 8.74
C SER A 9 -0.23 -12.52 8.95
N SER A 10 -0.34 -13.02 10.16
CA SER A 10 -0.18 -14.45 10.40
C SER A 10 -1.44 -15.22 10.06
N THR A 11 -1.23 -16.39 9.52
CA THR A 11 -2.28 -17.38 9.34
C THR A 11 -2.45 -18.21 10.61
N ASN A 12 -3.68 -18.29 11.12
CA ASN A 12 -4.07 -19.38 12.03
C ASN A 12 -4.94 -20.35 11.24
N PRO A 13 -4.40 -21.48 10.77
CA PRO A 13 -5.12 -22.41 9.90
C PRO A 13 -6.37 -23.00 10.58
N ASP A 14 -6.44 -23.01 11.90
CA ASP A 14 -7.58 -23.56 12.65
C ASP A 14 -8.88 -22.76 12.47
N TYR A 15 -8.78 -21.50 12.05
CA TYR A 15 -9.93 -20.62 11.82
C TYR A 15 -10.21 -20.32 10.35
N GLN A 16 -9.40 -20.83 9.45
CA GLN A 16 -9.53 -20.54 8.02
C GLN A 16 -10.62 -21.41 7.38
N LYS A 17 -11.59 -20.81 6.72
CA LYS A 17 -12.54 -21.50 5.84
C LYS A 17 -12.00 -21.59 4.42
N THR A 18 -11.77 -22.82 3.95
CA THR A 18 -11.33 -23.07 2.56
C THR A 18 -12.51 -23.01 1.58
N PRO A 19 -12.25 -22.91 0.25
CA PRO A 19 -13.31 -23.04 -0.75
C PRO A 19 -14.11 -24.34 -0.60
N VAL A 20 -13.46 -25.46 -0.29
CA VAL A 20 -14.11 -26.76 -0.08
C VAL A 20 -15.04 -26.72 1.11
N ASP A 21 -14.57 -26.19 2.26
CA ASP A 21 -15.43 -26.04 3.45
C ASP A 21 -16.65 -25.17 3.16
N ALA A 22 -16.45 -24.05 2.49
CA ALA A 22 -17.53 -23.10 2.16
C ALA A 22 -18.55 -23.70 1.18
N LEU A 23 -18.09 -24.47 0.18
CA LEU A 23 -18.98 -25.18 -0.75
C LEU A 23 -19.78 -26.27 -0.02
N GLN A 24 -19.16 -27.05 0.86
CA GLN A 24 -19.86 -28.07 1.66
C GLN A 24 -20.87 -27.45 2.62
N ASP A 25 -20.52 -26.35 3.30
CA ASP A 25 -21.43 -25.60 4.18
C ASP A 25 -22.65 -25.05 3.41
N ALA A 26 -22.45 -24.67 2.13
CA ALA A 26 -23.52 -24.23 1.23
C ALA A 26 -24.35 -25.38 0.60
N GLY A 27 -24.06 -26.63 0.95
CA GLY A 27 -24.79 -27.80 0.51
C GLY A 27 -24.34 -28.43 -0.82
N PHE A 28 -23.20 -28.01 -1.36
CA PHE A 28 -22.61 -28.70 -2.53
C PHE A 28 -22.10 -30.09 -2.15
N ASN A 29 -22.36 -31.06 -3.03
CA ASN A 29 -21.79 -32.39 -2.94
C ASN A 29 -20.40 -32.38 -3.64
N VAL A 30 -19.33 -32.19 -2.87
CA VAL A 30 -17.97 -32.08 -3.40
C VAL A 30 -17.40 -33.44 -3.74
N ASN A 31 -16.73 -33.58 -4.89
CA ASN A 31 -16.13 -34.81 -5.38
C ASN A 31 -14.94 -35.26 -4.52
N GLN A 32 -15.20 -36.15 -3.56
CA GLN A 32 -14.17 -36.67 -2.67
C GLN A 32 -13.04 -37.40 -3.42
N THR A 33 -13.32 -38.05 -4.54
CA THR A 33 -12.30 -38.76 -5.34
C THR A 33 -11.25 -37.79 -5.90
N VAL A 34 -11.66 -36.57 -6.28
CA VAL A 34 -10.75 -35.50 -6.72
C VAL A 34 -9.94 -34.97 -5.52
N LEU A 35 -10.58 -34.75 -4.37
CA LEU A 35 -9.86 -34.29 -3.16
C LEU A 35 -8.83 -35.33 -2.69
N ASP A 36 -9.16 -36.62 -2.71
CA ASP A 36 -8.28 -37.71 -2.33
C ASP A 36 -7.08 -37.83 -3.30
N ALA A 37 -7.31 -37.54 -4.60
CA ALA A 37 -6.25 -37.49 -5.60
C ALA A 37 -5.25 -36.38 -5.28
N TYR A 38 -5.70 -35.16 -5.01
CA TYR A 38 -4.82 -34.07 -4.57
C TYR A 38 -4.11 -34.38 -3.24
N ALA A 39 -4.82 -34.96 -2.26
CA ALA A 39 -4.25 -35.27 -0.95
C ALA A 39 -3.18 -36.36 -1.00
N SER A 40 -3.28 -37.30 -1.98
CA SER A 40 -2.34 -38.41 -2.16
C SER A 40 -1.15 -38.07 -3.05
N ALA A 41 -1.24 -36.96 -3.83
CA ALA A 41 -0.19 -36.53 -4.72
C ALA A 41 0.96 -35.86 -3.94
N GLU A 42 2.20 -36.03 -4.42
CA GLU A 42 3.32 -35.24 -3.92
C GLU A 42 3.08 -33.76 -4.31
N ALA A 43 3.07 -32.89 -3.30
CA ALA A 43 2.87 -31.46 -3.54
C ALA A 43 3.96 -30.92 -4.48
N PRO A 44 3.61 -30.05 -5.44
CA PRO A 44 4.60 -29.41 -6.29
C PRO A 44 5.70 -28.77 -5.47
N LYS A 45 6.97 -29.06 -5.78
CA LYS A 45 8.11 -28.69 -4.93
C LYS A 45 8.40 -27.19 -4.90
N GLU A 46 7.90 -26.42 -5.84
CA GLU A 46 8.38 -25.06 -6.09
C GLU A 46 7.23 -24.08 -6.35
N ARG A 47 6.43 -23.81 -5.30
CA ARG A 47 5.63 -22.61 -5.30
C ARG A 47 6.47 -21.44 -4.79
N SER A 48 6.71 -20.46 -5.63
CA SER A 48 7.51 -19.28 -5.29
C SER A 48 7.01 -18.06 -6.08
N VAL A 49 7.67 -16.94 -5.92
CA VAL A 49 7.42 -15.72 -6.73
C VAL A 49 7.75 -15.93 -8.23
N SER A 50 8.43 -17.01 -8.59
CA SER A 50 8.79 -17.37 -9.97
C SER A 50 8.23 -18.73 -10.42
N SER A 51 7.33 -19.33 -9.64
CA SER A 51 6.73 -20.63 -9.96
C SER A 51 5.31 -20.75 -9.43
N VAL A 52 4.37 -21.09 -10.30
CA VAL A 52 2.95 -21.28 -9.96
C VAL A 52 2.75 -22.49 -9.05
N GLY A 53 3.49 -23.55 -9.28
CA GLY A 53 3.45 -24.76 -8.47
C GLY A 53 2.10 -25.49 -8.56
N GLU A 54 1.48 -25.57 -9.75
CA GLU A 54 0.27 -26.38 -9.96
C GLU A 54 0.61 -27.85 -10.16
N TYR A 55 -0.33 -28.74 -9.75
CA TYR A 55 -0.18 -30.19 -9.86
C TYR A 55 -0.18 -30.65 -11.33
N ASP A 56 0.52 -31.75 -11.60
CA ASP A 56 0.50 -32.39 -12.93
C ASP A 56 -0.92 -32.94 -13.23
N PRO A 57 -1.56 -32.55 -14.34
CA PRO A 57 -2.88 -33.04 -14.73
C PRO A 57 -2.96 -34.57 -14.93
N ALA A 58 -1.85 -35.26 -15.07
CA ALA A 58 -1.79 -36.73 -15.05
C ALA A 58 -2.39 -37.34 -13.76
N LEU A 59 -2.55 -36.55 -12.70
CA LEU A 59 -3.30 -36.89 -11.50
C LEU A 59 -4.77 -37.24 -11.78
N PHE A 60 -5.40 -36.63 -12.79
CA PHE A 60 -6.81 -36.83 -13.13
C PHE A 60 -6.99 -37.87 -14.21
N THR A 61 -6.80 -39.15 -13.86
CA THR A 61 -6.98 -40.29 -14.75
C THR A 61 -7.77 -41.41 -14.09
N GLY A 62 -8.30 -42.35 -14.86
CA GLY A 62 -8.99 -43.54 -14.38
C GLY A 62 -10.20 -43.21 -13.50
N SER A 63 -10.22 -43.68 -12.25
CA SER A 63 -11.36 -43.46 -11.34
C SER A 63 -11.64 -42.00 -11.05
N VAL A 64 -10.65 -41.12 -11.17
CA VAL A 64 -10.84 -39.66 -10.95
C VAL A 64 -11.67 -39.07 -12.09
N THR A 65 -11.28 -39.29 -13.36
CA THR A 65 -12.04 -38.79 -14.50
C THR A 65 -13.39 -39.51 -14.64
N ASP A 66 -13.48 -40.80 -14.26
CA ASP A 66 -14.74 -41.56 -14.25
C ASP A 66 -15.76 -40.95 -13.26
N SER A 67 -15.29 -40.37 -12.13
CA SER A 67 -16.12 -39.75 -11.12
C SER A 67 -16.81 -38.46 -11.61
N PHE A 68 -16.25 -37.74 -12.60
CA PHE A 68 -16.77 -36.46 -13.10
C PHE A 68 -18.24 -36.54 -13.49
N ALA A 69 -18.67 -37.67 -14.11
CA ALA A 69 -20.07 -37.85 -14.51
C ALA A 69 -21.09 -37.79 -13.34
N SER A 70 -20.65 -38.08 -12.11
CA SER A 70 -21.48 -38.06 -10.91
C SER A 70 -21.49 -36.70 -10.21
N TYR A 71 -20.62 -35.77 -10.62
CA TYR A 71 -20.42 -34.45 -10.06
C TYR A 71 -20.41 -33.36 -11.15
N GLY A 72 -21.14 -33.57 -12.23
CA GLY A 72 -21.06 -32.78 -13.46
C GLY A 72 -21.85 -31.46 -13.44
N ASP A 73 -22.36 -30.98 -12.32
CA ASP A 73 -23.07 -29.70 -12.30
C ASP A 73 -22.12 -28.52 -12.47
N VAL A 74 -21.02 -28.46 -11.72
CA VAL A 74 -20.04 -27.38 -11.79
C VAL A 74 -18.61 -27.91 -11.59
N ALA A 75 -17.67 -27.47 -12.42
CA ALA A 75 -16.24 -27.53 -12.15
C ALA A 75 -15.77 -26.20 -11.55
N PHE A 76 -15.29 -26.19 -10.31
CA PHE A 76 -14.64 -25.05 -9.70
C PHE A 76 -13.13 -25.16 -9.87
N VAL A 77 -12.50 -24.14 -10.43
CA VAL A 77 -11.04 -24.02 -10.54
C VAL A 77 -10.58 -22.81 -9.72
N THR A 78 -9.66 -23.04 -8.78
CA THR A 78 -9.08 -21.97 -7.97
C THR A 78 -7.69 -21.64 -8.48
N LEU A 79 -7.52 -20.46 -9.06
CA LEU A 79 -6.23 -19.94 -9.49
C LEU A 79 -5.62 -19.06 -8.40
N SER A 80 -4.31 -19.16 -8.19
CA SER A 80 -3.61 -18.38 -7.18
C SER A 80 -2.21 -17.98 -7.64
N ARG A 81 -1.79 -16.77 -7.28
CA ARG A 81 -0.41 -16.29 -7.44
C ARG A 81 0.12 -15.87 -6.08
N PHE A 82 1.44 -15.88 -5.95
CA PHE A 82 2.08 -15.55 -4.67
C PHE A 82 3.27 -14.64 -4.84
N ALA A 83 3.20 -13.51 -4.17
CA ALA A 83 4.35 -12.73 -3.76
C ALA A 83 4.09 -12.17 -2.36
N THR A 84 5.05 -11.50 -1.76
CA THR A 84 4.99 -11.02 -0.39
C THR A 84 6.06 -9.97 -0.16
N GLU A 85 6.02 -9.34 0.99
CA GLU A 85 7.06 -8.42 1.44
C GLU A 85 8.48 -8.96 1.17
N GLY A 86 9.33 -8.11 0.59
CA GLY A 86 10.71 -8.42 0.22
C GLY A 86 10.89 -9.12 -1.13
N ASN A 87 9.81 -9.51 -1.82
CA ASN A 87 9.91 -10.26 -3.07
C ASN A 87 8.78 -9.90 -4.03
N ASP A 88 9.11 -9.27 -5.15
CA ASP A 88 8.18 -9.07 -6.26
C ASP A 88 7.85 -10.39 -6.95
N LEU A 89 6.69 -10.46 -7.59
CA LEU A 89 6.35 -11.52 -8.51
C LEU A 89 7.25 -11.40 -9.76
N ALA A 90 7.88 -12.48 -10.18
CA ALA A 90 8.72 -12.46 -11.37
C ALA A 90 7.89 -12.14 -12.62
N MET A 91 8.31 -11.16 -13.42
CA MET A 91 7.60 -10.84 -14.67
C MET A 91 7.63 -12.03 -15.61
N VAL A 92 8.79 -12.70 -15.70
CA VAL A 92 8.99 -13.92 -16.48
C VAL A 92 9.70 -14.96 -15.61
N ASN A 93 9.15 -16.17 -15.57
CA ASN A 93 9.71 -17.28 -14.81
C ASN A 93 10.90 -17.96 -15.52
N ASP A 94 11.52 -18.94 -14.87
CA ASP A 94 12.66 -19.72 -15.40
C ASP A 94 12.39 -20.45 -16.73
N LYS A 95 11.11 -20.59 -17.10
CA LYS A 95 10.67 -21.25 -18.35
C LYS A 95 10.36 -20.24 -19.46
N GLY A 96 10.58 -18.95 -19.23
CA GLY A 96 10.26 -17.87 -20.16
C GLY A 96 8.75 -17.55 -20.28
N LYS A 97 7.95 -17.96 -19.27
CA LYS A 97 6.50 -17.69 -19.17
C LYS A 97 6.24 -16.54 -18.24
N ARG A 98 5.24 -15.70 -18.54
CA ARG A 98 4.77 -14.66 -17.62
C ARG A 98 4.10 -15.32 -16.40
N MET A 99 4.36 -14.79 -15.20
CA MET A 99 3.76 -15.35 -13.99
C MET A 99 2.26 -15.07 -13.86
N LEU A 100 1.73 -14.11 -14.59
CA LEU A 100 0.32 -13.74 -14.59
C LEU A 100 -0.49 -14.40 -15.72
N GLU A 101 0.14 -15.09 -16.68
CA GLU A 101 -0.56 -16.01 -17.61
C GLU A 101 -0.85 -17.37 -16.93
N LEU A 102 -1.69 -18.20 -17.55
CA LEU A 102 -1.85 -19.60 -17.13
C LEU A 102 -0.56 -20.38 -17.41
N ASP A 103 -0.12 -21.17 -16.44
CA ASP A 103 0.96 -22.11 -16.69
C ASP A 103 0.49 -23.36 -17.48
N ASP A 104 1.44 -24.20 -17.90
CA ASP A 104 1.12 -25.36 -18.74
C ASP A 104 0.22 -26.38 -18.02
N ASN A 105 0.36 -26.56 -16.71
CA ASN A 105 -0.48 -27.44 -15.91
C ASN A 105 -1.89 -26.88 -15.73
N GLU A 106 -2.02 -25.56 -15.44
CA GLU A 106 -3.31 -24.90 -15.37
C GLU A 106 -4.05 -24.99 -16.71
N LYS A 107 -3.37 -24.71 -17.85
CA LYS A 107 -3.94 -24.87 -19.20
C LYS A 107 -4.42 -26.30 -19.45
N ALA A 108 -3.63 -27.29 -19.05
CA ALA A 108 -4.00 -28.69 -19.24
C ALA A 108 -5.15 -29.14 -18.35
N ILE A 109 -5.32 -28.58 -17.13
CA ILE A 109 -6.49 -28.81 -16.28
C ILE A 109 -7.75 -28.25 -16.95
N PHE A 110 -7.74 -27.02 -17.45
CA PHE A 110 -8.85 -26.42 -18.17
C PHE A 110 -9.21 -27.22 -19.44
N GLN A 111 -8.19 -27.62 -20.21
CA GLN A 111 -8.38 -28.45 -21.40
C GLN A 111 -9.04 -29.79 -21.05
N GLN A 112 -8.63 -30.42 -19.95
CA GLN A 112 -9.19 -31.70 -19.50
C GLN A 112 -10.64 -31.54 -19.04
N ILE A 113 -10.98 -30.43 -18.34
CA ILE A 113 -12.38 -30.11 -17.97
C ILE A 113 -13.22 -29.96 -19.24
N LYS A 114 -12.77 -29.17 -20.21
CA LYS A 114 -13.44 -28.92 -21.49
C LYS A 114 -13.63 -30.23 -22.28
N ASP A 115 -12.57 -31.01 -22.47
CA ASP A 115 -12.59 -32.24 -23.25
C ASP A 115 -13.43 -33.34 -22.61
N SER A 116 -13.57 -33.35 -21.28
CA SER A 116 -14.41 -34.32 -20.59
C SER A 116 -15.88 -34.23 -21.01
N GLY A 117 -16.37 -33.02 -21.35
CA GLY A 117 -17.76 -32.74 -21.68
C GLY A 117 -18.75 -33.17 -20.58
N LYS A 118 -18.28 -33.25 -19.30
CA LYS A 118 -19.06 -33.75 -18.19
C LYS A 118 -19.68 -32.64 -17.36
N PHE A 119 -19.07 -31.44 -17.36
CA PHE A 119 -19.51 -30.32 -16.54
C PHE A 119 -20.47 -29.40 -17.31
N LYS A 120 -21.56 -28.99 -16.63
CA LYS A 120 -22.51 -28.02 -17.18
C LYS A 120 -21.98 -26.60 -17.12
N LYS A 121 -21.18 -26.31 -16.09
CA LYS A 121 -20.57 -25.01 -15.84
C LYS A 121 -19.11 -25.18 -15.41
N THR A 122 -18.29 -24.22 -15.81
CA THR A 122 -16.92 -24.04 -15.32
C THR A 122 -16.81 -22.67 -14.67
N VAL A 123 -16.44 -22.62 -13.37
CA VAL A 123 -16.34 -21.40 -12.59
C VAL A 123 -14.94 -21.25 -12.05
N VAL A 124 -14.35 -20.07 -12.25
CA VAL A 124 -13.05 -19.74 -11.71
C VAL A 124 -13.21 -18.91 -10.42
N LEU A 125 -12.59 -19.37 -9.35
CA LEU A 125 -12.39 -18.60 -8.13
C LEU A 125 -10.96 -18.02 -8.18
N LEU A 126 -10.85 -16.74 -8.54
CA LEU A 126 -9.57 -16.07 -8.66
C LEU A 126 -9.08 -15.64 -7.28
N ASN A 127 -8.27 -16.51 -6.65
CA ASN A 127 -7.64 -16.29 -5.35
C ASN A 127 -6.24 -15.67 -5.54
N SER A 128 -6.22 -14.54 -6.21
CA SER A 128 -5.02 -13.75 -6.49
C SER A 128 -5.32 -12.28 -6.27
N VAL A 129 -4.40 -11.57 -5.63
CA VAL A 129 -4.46 -10.09 -5.52
C VAL A 129 -3.90 -9.42 -6.78
N PHE A 130 -3.16 -10.16 -7.59
CA PHE A 130 -2.58 -9.69 -8.84
C PHE A 130 -3.60 -9.76 -9.96
N ALA A 131 -3.67 -8.73 -10.81
CA ALA A 131 -4.47 -8.72 -12.02
C ALA A 131 -3.88 -9.73 -13.03
N MET A 132 -4.43 -10.94 -13.05
CA MET A 132 -4.01 -12.00 -13.97
C MET A 132 -4.53 -11.77 -15.39
N GLU A 133 -3.82 -12.27 -16.37
CA GLU A 133 -4.26 -12.32 -17.77
C GLU A 133 -5.48 -13.23 -17.90
N MET A 134 -6.53 -12.74 -18.58
CA MET A 134 -7.84 -13.44 -18.66
C MET A 134 -8.33 -13.63 -20.11
N ASP A 135 -7.48 -13.45 -21.11
CA ASP A 135 -7.78 -13.58 -22.54
C ASP A 135 -8.15 -15.01 -22.96
N TRP A 136 -7.88 -15.99 -22.10
CA TRP A 136 -8.11 -17.43 -22.32
C TRP A 136 -9.51 -17.93 -21.92
N LEU A 137 -10.37 -17.11 -21.32
CA LEU A 137 -11.67 -17.56 -20.77
C LEU A 137 -12.53 -18.26 -21.82
N ASP A 138 -12.68 -17.70 -23.00
CA ASP A 138 -13.45 -18.26 -24.10
C ASP A 138 -12.82 -19.53 -24.65
N GLU A 139 -11.48 -19.59 -24.71
CA GLU A 139 -10.77 -20.78 -25.17
C GLU A 139 -11.16 -22.03 -24.38
N TYR A 140 -11.34 -21.89 -23.04
CA TYR A 140 -11.67 -23.03 -22.18
C TYR A 140 -13.15 -23.11 -21.78
N ASN A 141 -14.04 -22.33 -22.39
CA ASN A 141 -15.47 -22.26 -22.10
C ASN A 141 -15.73 -22.01 -20.61
N VAL A 142 -15.10 -21.01 -20.02
CA VAL A 142 -15.35 -20.58 -18.64
C VAL A 142 -16.66 -19.80 -18.59
N ASP A 143 -17.58 -20.23 -17.74
CA ASP A 143 -18.91 -19.59 -17.61
C ASP A 143 -18.90 -18.38 -16.68
N ALA A 144 -18.03 -18.36 -15.67
CA ALA A 144 -17.94 -17.27 -14.71
C ALA A 144 -16.58 -17.20 -14.02
N VAL A 145 -16.15 -15.98 -13.70
CA VAL A 145 -15.00 -15.70 -12.85
C VAL A 145 -15.45 -14.88 -11.66
N LEU A 146 -15.09 -15.31 -10.45
CA LEU A 146 -15.25 -14.53 -9.24
C LEU A 146 -13.87 -14.16 -8.67
N TRP A 147 -13.52 -12.87 -8.72
CA TRP A 147 -12.31 -12.38 -8.08
C TRP A 147 -12.53 -12.30 -6.57
N VAL A 148 -11.92 -13.22 -5.85
CA VAL A 148 -12.03 -13.32 -4.39
C VAL A 148 -10.78 -12.79 -3.69
N GLY A 149 -9.68 -12.58 -4.41
CA GLY A 149 -8.40 -12.20 -3.82
C GLY A 149 -8.03 -13.09 -2.63
N ASN A 150 -7.50 -12.50 -1.58
CA ASN A 150 -7.31 -13.18 -0.30
C ASN A 150 -8.40 -12.69 0.66
N PRO A 151 -9.45 -13.49 0.91
CA PRO A 151 -10.69 -13.01 1.52
C PRO A 151 -10.70 -13.01 3.05
N GLY A 152 -9.53 -13.20 3.70
CA GLY A 152 -9.44 -13.36 5.14
C GLY A 152 -9.88 -14.75 5.64
N PHE A 153 -9.96 -14.92 6.97
CA PHE A 153 -10.28 -16.23 7.55
C PHE A 153 -11.69 -16.69 7.23
N TYR A 154 -12.64 -15.77 7.12
CA TYR A 154 -14.07 -16.07 6.99
C TYR A 154 -14.72 -15.52 5.71
N GLY A 155 -13.97 -14.93 4.79
CA GLY A 155 -14.54 -14.33 3.59
C GLY A 155 -15.04 -15.34 2.54
N MET A 156 -14.48 -16.54 2.50
CA MET A 156 -14.85 -17.53 1.50
C MET A 156 -16.35 -17.95 1.56
N PRO A 157 -17.00 -18.14 2.72
CA PRO A 157 -18.44 -18.33 2.78
C PRO A 157 -19.25 -17.19 2.12
N GLY A 158 -18.78 -15.93 2.26
CA GLY A 158 -19.39 -14.80 1.57
C GLY A 158 -19.28 -14.91 0.04
N ALA A 159 -18.12 -15.30 -0.47
CA ALA A 159 -17.92 -15.54 -1.90
C ALA A 159 -18.83 -16.67 -2.44
N ILE A 160 -19.02 -17.75 -1.69
CA ILE A 160 -19.91 -18.85 -2.10
C ILE A 160 -21.37 -18.43 -2.07
N ARG A 161 -21.81 -17.53 -1.20
CA ARG A 161 -23.17 -16.96 -1.24
C ARG A 161 -23.44 -16.17 -2.53
N VAL A 162 -22.40 -15.54 -3.10
CA VAL A 162 -22.49 -14.95 -4.45
C VAL A 162 -22.66 -16.06 -5.49
N VAL A 163 -21.84 -17.11 -5.45
CA VAL A 163 -21.92 -18.24 -6.38
C VAL A 163 -23.28 -18.92 -6.37
N THR A 164 -23.90 -19.06 -5.19
CA THR A 164 -25.26 -19.64 -5.06
C THR A 164 -26.40 -18.69 -5.46
N GLY A 165 -26.09 -17.42 -5.71
CA GLY A 165 -27.08 -16.39 -6.00
C GLY A 165 -27.86 -15.92 -4.77
N GLU A 166 -27.45 -16.29 -3.54
CA GLU A 166 -28.05 -15.77 -2.31
C GLU A 166 -27.73 -14.28 -2.13
N VAL A 167 -26.54 -13.86 -2.55
CA VAL A 167 -26.12 -12.46 -2.55
C VAL A 167 -25.90 -12.01 -4.00
N ASN A 168 -26.47 -10.88 -4.37
CA ASN A 168 -26.19 -10.23 -5.64
C ASN A 168 -24.83 -9.51 -5.55
N PRO A 169 -23.83 -9.81 -6.42
CA PRO A 169 -22.53 -9.15 -6.39
C PRO A 169 -22.64 -7.67 -6.74
N SER A 170 -21.75 -6.87 -6.15
CA SER A 170 -21.64 -5.43 -6.43
C SER A 170 -20.18 -4.92 -6.31
N GLY A 171 -19.21 -5.82 -6.27
CA GLY A 171 -17.80 -5.47 -6.29
C GLY A 171 -17.34 -5.09 -7.70
N HIS A 172 -16.35 -4.20 -7.78
CA HIS A 172 -15.76 -3.74 -9.03
C HIS A 172 -14.24 -3.83 -8.97
N THR A 173 -13.57 -3.95 -10.11
CA THR A 173 -12.10 -4.04 -10.20
C THR A 173 -11.44 -2.76 -9.68
N THR A 174 -10.28 -2.93 -9.04
CA THR A 174 -9.45 -1.81 -8.54
C THR A 174 -8.18 -1.62 -9.36
N ALA A 175 -8.02 -2.41 -10.40
CA ALA A 175 -6.93 -2.37 -11.36
C ALA A 175 -7.41 -2.88 -12.72
N THR A 176 -6.74 -2.47 -13.78
CA THR A 176 -6.95 -2.97 -15.13
C THR A 176 -6.40 -4.38 -15.27
N PHE A 177 -7.22 -5.32 -15.76
CA PHE A 177 -6.80 -6.67 -16.12
C PHE A 177 -6.42 -6.69 -17.61
N ALA A 178 -5.12 -6.60 -17.88
CA ALA A 178 -4.61 -6.61 -19.24
C ALA A 178 -4.56 -8.05 -19.83
N ALA A 179 -4.74 -8.16 -21.14
CA ALA A 179 -4.59 -9.43 -21.87
C ALA A 179 -3.12 -9.91 -21.87
N ASN A 180 -2.19 -8.97 -21.80
CA ASN A 180 -0.78 -9.24 -21.56
C ASN A 180 -0.27 -8.31 -20.47
N SER A 181 0.11 -8.84 -19.34
CA SER A 181 0.51 -8.11 -18.15
C SER A 181 1.78 -7.25 -18.31
N LEU A 182 2.52 -7.40 -19.43
CA LEU A 182 3.66 -6.57 -19.80
C LEU A 182 3.28 -5.41 -20.72
N SER A 183 2.01 -5.22 -21.07
CA SER A 183 1.58 -4.14 -21.97
C SER A 183 1.52 -2.77 -21.30
N ALA A 184 1.46 -2.70 -19.97
CA ALA A 184 1.54 -1.44 -19.25
C ALA A 184 2.94 -0.80 -19.40
N PRO A 185 3.05 0.51 -19.69
CA PRO A 185 4.34 1.16 -19.90
C PRO A 185 5.25 1.11 -18.65
N SER A 186 4.68 0.95 -17.46
CA SER A 186 5.42 0.73 -16.21
C SER A 186 6.26 -0.56 -16.23
N ALA A 187 5.90 -1.56 -17.05
CA ALA A 187 6.64 -2.82 -17.17
C ALA A 187 8.03 -2.64 -17.77
N GLU A 188 8.24 -1.63 -18.63
CA GLU A 188 9.52 -1.38 -19.29
C GLU A 188 10.64 -0.98 -18.29
N ASN A 189 10.27 -0.38 -17.16
CA ASN A 189 11.21 0.06 -16.13
C ASN A 189 10.80 -0.47 -14.73
N PHE A 190 10.32 -1.72 -14.64
CA PHE A 190 10.07 -2.40 -13.38
C PHE A 190 11.27 -3.29 -13.00
N GLY A 191 11.68 -3.27 -11.72
CA GLY A 191 12.79 -4.07 -11.22
C GLY A 191 14.05 -3.25 -10.92
N LEU A 192 15.23 -3.84 -11.12
CA LEU A 192 16.51 -3.26 -10.75
C LEU A 192 17.30 -2.83 -11.98
N HIS A 193 17.67 -1.55 -12.04
CA HIS A 193 18.58 -1.00 -13.04
C HIS A 193 19.86 -0.55 -12.37
N ALA A 194 21.00 -0.70 -13.06
CA ALA A 194 22.33 -0.54 -12.47
C ALA A 194 22.95 0.84 -12.77
N TYR A 195 23.59 1.41 -11.77
CA TYR A 195 24.47 2.56 -11.98
C TYR A 195 25.80 2.16 -12.64
N ASN A 196 26.19 2.91 -13.67
CA ASN A 196 27.51 2.77 -14.29
C ASN A 196 28.50 3.74 -13.63
N TYR A 197 29.26 3.24 -12.67
CA TYR A 197 30.23 4.04 -11.90
C TYR A 197 31.52 4.39 -12.66
N GLY A 198 31.80 3.73 -13.80
CA GLY A 198 33.06 3.92 -14.49
C GLY A 198 34.27 3.64 -13.60
N SER A 199 35.05 4.67 -13.30
CA SER A 199 36.23 4.57 -12.39
C SER A 199 35.92 4.96 -10.92
N LYS A 200 34.67 5.36 -10.61
CA LYS A 200 34.25 5.72 -9.24
C LYS A 200 33.99 4.46 -8.41
N THR A 201 34.14 4.56 -7.11
CA THR A 201 33.82 3.44 -6.19
C THR A 201 32.32 3.33 -5.98
N PRO A 202 31.70 2.16 -6.24
CA PRO A 202 30.29 1.95 -5.95
C PRO A 202 29.96 2.15 -4.48
N ARG A 203 28.71 2.51 -4.19
CA ARG A 203 28.18 2.62 -2.83
C ARG A 203 27.78 1.24 -2.31
N ALA A 204 27.91 1.02 -1.02
CA ALA A 204 27.64 -0.29 -0.41
C ALA A 204 26.16 -0.65 -0.34
N ALA A 205 25.25 0.34 -0.35
CA ALA A 205 23.80 0.12 -0.30
C ALA A 205 23.06 1.04 -1.27
N GLY A 206 21.98 0.53 -1.88
CA GLY A 206 21.20 1.29 -2.85
C GLY A 206 21.97 1.59 -4.13
N ASP A 207 22.66 0.59 -4.65
CA ASP A 207 23.49 0.69 -5.87
C ASP A 207 22.69 0.42 -7.16
N SER A 208 21.40 0.68 -7.09
CA SER A 208 20.44 0.50 -8.16
C SER A 208 19.43 1.63 -8.18
N PHE A 209 18.73 1.73 -9.31
CA PHE A 209 17.66 2.69 -9.49
C PHE A 209 16.48 2.07 -10.22
N VAL A 210 15.34 2.76 -10.16
CA VAL A 210 14.17 2.57 -11.01
C VAL A 210 13.68 3.96 -11.45
N SER A 211 13.15 4.07 -12.67
CA SER A 211 12.61 5.33 -13.18
C SER A 211 11.20 5.13 -13.74
N TYR A 212 10.26 5.95 -13.30
CA TYR A 212 8.85 5.88 -13.66
C TYR A 212 8.59 6.73 -14.92
N ASN A 213 9.10 6.23 -16.04
CA ASN A 213 9.12 6.96 -17.31
C ASN A 213 7.74 7.12 -17.96
N GLU A 214 6.75 6.40 -17.46
CA GLU A 214 5.34 6.50 -17.88
C GLU A 214 4.64 7.75 -17.35
N GLY A 215 5.25 8.47 -16.40
CA GLY A 215 4.63 9.66 -15.80
C GLY A 215 3.29 9.36 -15.16
N ILE A 216 2.22 10.08 -15.55
CA ILE A 216 0.87 9.88 -15.01
C ILE A 216 0.12 8.68 -15.60
N TYR A 217 0.69 8.02 -16.63
CA TYR A 217 0.01 6.97 -17.39
C TYR A 217 0.16 5.59 -16.71
N VAL A 218 -0.37 5.48 -15.49
CA VAL A 218 -0.44 4.25 -14.69
C VAL A 218 -1.82 3.62 -14.84
N GLY A 219 -1.88 2.30 -15.01
CA GLY A 219 -3.12 1.53 -15.11
C GLY A 219 -4.07 2.06 -16.18
N TYR A 220 -5.36 2.20 -15.84
CA TYR A 220 -6.39 2.64 -16.79
C TYR A 220 -6.10 4.01 -17.39
N ARG A 221 -5.37 4.91 -16.73
CA ARG A 221 -5.00 6.21 -17.29
C ARG A 221 -4.20 6.06 -18.59
N TYR A 222 -3.40 5.00 -18.71
CA TYR A 222 -2.73 4.64 -19.96
C TYR A 222 -3.71 4.07 -21.00
N TYR A 223 -4.43 3.00 -20.63
CA TYR A 223 -5.24 2.27 -21.60
C TYR A 223 -6.37 3.12 -22.17
N GLU A 224 -7.09 3.83 -21.33
CA GLU A 224 -8.21 4.68 -21.74
C GLU A 224 -7.75 5.91 -22.53
N THR A 225 -6.60 6.52 -22.16
CA THR A 225 -6.09 7.67 -22.92
C THR A 225 -5.64 7.26 -24.31
N ARG A 226 -4.96 6.12 -24.41
CA ARG A 226 -4.52 5.60 -25.71
C ARG A 226 -5.71 5.17 -26.56
N TYR A 227 -6.79 4.65 -25.94
CA TYR A 227 -8.04 4.36 -26.64
C TYR A 227 -8.67 5.61 -27.23
N GLU A 228 -8.88 6.68 -26.45
CA GLU A 228 -9.40 7.95 -26.99
C GLU A 228 -8.56 8.44 -28.17
N ASP A 229 -7.24 8.49 -27.98
CA ASP A 229 -6.34 9.02 -29.01
C ASP A 229 -6.35 8.16 -30.28
N THR A 230 -6.53 6.84 -30.15
CA THR A 230 -6.73 5.91 -31.29
C THR A 230 -8.04 6.21 -32.00
N ILE A 231 -9.15 6.36 -31.29
CA ILE A 231 -10.48 6.70 -31.86
C ILE A 231 -10.44 8.04 -32.63
N LEU A 232 -9.69 9.00 -32.07
CA LEU A 232 -9.58 10.37 -32.64
C LEU A 232 -8.45 10.51 -33.65
N GLY A 233 -7.61 9.50 -33.86
CA GLY A 233 -6.44 9.53 -34.76
C GLY A 233 -5.39 10.55 -34.33
N GLN A 234 -5.07 10.59 -33.00
CA GLN A 234 -4.14 11.55 -32.40
C GLN A 234 -2.87 10.86 -31.91
N GLY A 235 -1.76 11.59 -31.91
CA GLY A 235 -0.50 11.20 -31.29
C GLY A 235 0.11 9.89 -31.78
N ASN A 236 -0.30 9.34 -32.94
CA ASN A 236 0.07 8.01 -33.45
C ASN A 236 -0.24 6.89 -32.43
N ALA A 237 -1.38 7.01 -31.74
CA ALA A 237 -1.80 6.07 -30.68
C ALA A 237 -2.05 4.65 -31.20
N ASP A 238 -2.45 4.52 -32.46
CA ASP A 238 -2.67 3.24 -33.19
C ASP A 238 -1.37 2.54 -33.59
N SER A 239 -0.21 3.12 -33.33
CA SER A 239 1.09 2.52 -33.66
C SER A 239 1.31 1.19 -32.93
N ALA A 240 2.15 0.32 -33.52
CA ALA A 240 2.53 -0.93 -32.87
C ALA A 240 3.52 -0.79 -31.70
N VAL A 241 3.98 0.42 -31.40
CA VAL A 241 4.92 0.65 -30.30
C VAL A 241 4.24 0.38 -28.95
N GLY A 242 4.85 -0.43 -28.09
CA GLY A 242 4.32 -0.78 -26.78
C GLY A 242 3.19 -1.81 -26.78
N THR A 243 2.74 -2.32 -27.97
CA THR A 243 1.77 -3.41 -28.01
C THR A 243 2.41 -4.73 -27.56
N LYS A 244 1.66 -5.53 -26.79
CA LYS A 244 2.10 -6.87 -26.37
C LYS A 244 1.07 -7.94 -26.71
N ALA A 245 -0.20 -7.61 -26.83
CA ALA A 245 -1.30 -8.49 -27.23
C ALA A 245 -1.79 -8.19 -28.66
N SER A 246 -1.89 -6.93 -29.03
CA SER A 246 -2.33 -6.49 -30.37
C SER A 246 -1.32 -6.86 -31.48
N THR A 247 -1.83 -7.22 -32.66
CA THR A 247 -1.00 -7.72 -33.78
C THR A 247 -0.81 -6.73 -34.92
N ASP A 248 -1.82 -5.91 -35.21
CA ASP A 248 -1.86 -4.98 -36.35
C ASP A 248 -1.90 -3.50 -35.95
N GLY A 249 -1.20 -3.14 -34.88
CA GLY A 249 -1.30 -1.84 -34.21
C GLY A 249 -2.08 -1.96 -32.92
N TRP A 250 -2.04 -0.93 -32.09
CA TRP A 250 -2.66 -0.97 -30.77
C TRP A 250 -4.20 -1.01 -30.86
N ASN A 251 -4.81 -1.97 -30.15
CA ASN A 251 -6.25 -2.19 -30.14
C ASN A 251 -6.72 -2.47 -28.70
N TYR A 252 -7.63 -1.65 -28.18
CA TYR A 252 -8.10 -1.73 -26.81
C TYR A 252 -8.63 -3.13 -26.44
N ALA A 253 -9.53 -3.70 -27.25
CA ALA A 253 -10.14 -5.00 -26.98
C ALA A 253 -9.15 -6.19 -27.03
N GLU A 254 -7.96 -6.00 -27.64
CA GLU A 254 -6.89 -6.98 -27.63
C GLU A 254 -5.93 -6.77 -26.45
N GLU A 255 -5.84 -5.56 -25.87
CA GLU A 255 -4.92 -5.23 -24.80
C GLU A 255 -5.57 -5.31 -23.39
N VAL A 256 -6.90 -5.15 -23.26
CA VAL A 256 -7.62 -5.10 -21.98
C VAL A 256 -8.72 -6.16 -21.92
N CYS A 257 -8.67 -7.02 -20.90
CA CYS A 257 -9.74 -8.00 -20.63
C CYS A 257 -10.85 -7.39 -19.76
N PHE A 258 -10.47 -6.73 -18.65
CA PHE A 258 -11.41 -6.07 -17.77
C PHE A 258 -10.89 -4.68 -17.40
N PRO A 259 -11.67 -3.61 -17.68
CA PRO A 259 -11.31 -2.25 -17.31
C PRO A 259 -11.22 -2.03 -15.80
N PHE A 260 -10.58 -0.94 -15.39
CA PHE A 260 -10.67 -0.39 -14.04
C PHE A 260 -12.11 0.03 -13.74
N GLY A 261 -12.62 -0.32 -12.57
CA GLY A 261 -13.99 -0.02 -12.14
C GLY A 261 -15.05 -0.96 -12.72
N TYR A 262 -14.67 -1.96 -13.50
CA TYR A 262 -15.62 -2.90 -14.10
C TYR A 262 -16.17 -3.89 -13.08
N GLY A 263 -17.50 -4.10 -13.07
CA GLY A 263 -18.15 -5.10 -12.25
C GLY A 263 -19.44 -5.61 -12.86
N LEU A 264 -19.82 -6.85 -12.47
CA LEU A 264 -21.08 -7.49 -12.89
C LEU A 264 -22.00 -7.68 -11.70
N SER A 265 -23.31 -7.63 -11.99
CA SER A 265 -24.40 -7.90 -11.06
C SER A 265 -25.34 -8.94 -11.65
N TYR A 266 -26.17 -9.55 -10.82
CA TYR A 266 -27.28 -10.42 -11.27
C TYR A 266 -28.52 -9.61 -11.70
N THR A 267 -28.39 -8.28 -11.74
CA THR A 267 -29.37 -7.35 -12.30
C THR A 267 -28.65 -6.34 -13.19
N ASN A 268 -29.39 -5.50 -13.91
CA ASN A 268 -28.82 -4.49 -14.79
C ASN A 268 -29.16 -3.09 -14.28
N TYR A 269 -28.24 -2.16 -14.42
CA TYR A 269 -28.42 -0.77 -14.04
C TYR A 269 -28.27 0.15 -15.24
N GLU A 270 -29.08 1.21 -15.26
CA GLU A 270 -28.92 2.35 -16.16
C GLU A 270 -28.65 3.60 -15.32
N TYR A 271 -27.71 4.42 -15.77
CA TYR A 271 -27.27 5.61 -15.07
C TYR A 271 -27.65 6.87 -15.83
N SER A 272 -28.09 7.89 -15.08
CA SER A 272 -28.29 9.25 -15.58
C SER A 272 -27.63 10.24 -14.62
N LEU A 273 -26.79 11.13 -15.14
CA LEU A 273 -26.22 12.26 -14.39
C LEU A 273 -27.17 13.45 -14.56
N ASP A 274 -28.14 13.56 -13.67
CA ASP A 274 -29.27 14.48 -13.82
C ASP A 274 -28.90 15.94 -13.55
N LYS A 275 -27.89 16.15 -12.69
CA LYS A 275 -27.48 17.48 -12.29
C LYS A 275 -26.00 17.49 -11.87
N LEU A 276 -25.33 18.57 -12.20
CA LEU A 276 -23.99 18.90 -11.70
C LEU A 276 -24.01 20.33 -11.17
N ASP A 277 -23.80 20.50 -9.88
CA ASP A 277 -23.68 21.79 -9.21
C ASP A 277 -22.22 22.04 -8.83
N TYR A 278 -21.78 23.28 -8.94
CA TYR A 278 -20.49 23.72 -8.44
C TYR A 278 -20.66 24.80 -7.40
N ASN A 279 -20.15 24.56 -6.21
CA ASN A 279 -20.10 25.53 -5.13
C ASN A 279 -18.70 26.15 -5.05
N SER A 280 -18.58 27.42 -5.48
CA SER A 280 -17.30 28.13 -5.49
C SER A 280 -16.75 28.47 -4.10
N ASP A 281 -17.61 28.56 -3.07
CA ASP A 281 -17.19 28.90 -1.71
C ASP A 281 -16.52 27.74 -1.00
N THR A 282 -16.92 26.50 -1.34
CA THR A 282 -16.36 25.27 -0.78
C THR A 282 -15.47 24.52 -1.78
N ASP A 283 -15.35 25.03 -3.01
CA ASP A 283 -14.67 24.36 -4.12
C ASP A 283 -15.11 22.91 -4.30
N THR A 284 -16.43 22.66 -4.31
CA THR A 284 -17.02 21.32 -4.36
C THR A 284 -17.98 21.20 -5.54
N PHE A 285 -17.83 20.14 -6.31
CA PHE A 285 -18.83 19.68 -7.27
C PHE A 285 -19.73 18.65 -6.60
N THR A 286 -21.05 18.79 -6.78
CA THR A 286 -22.06 17.84 -6.38
C THR A 286 -22.73 17.27 -7.63
N ALA A 287 -22.48 15.98 -7.91
CA ALA A 287 -23.13 15.25 -8.97
C ALA A 287 -24.36 14.51 -8.42
N THR A 288 -25.54 14.76 -9.00
CA THR A 288 -26.77 14.04 -8.68
C THR A 288 -26.99 12.98 -9.77
N VAL A 289 -26.99 11.71 -9.36
CA VAL A 289 -27.08 10.56 -10.25
C VAL A 289 -28.33 9.74 -9.94
N THR A 290 -29.18 9.49 -10.94
CA THR A 290 -30.26 8.52 -10.85
C THR A 290 -29.77 7.18 -11.37
N VAL A 291 -29.97 6.14 -10.57
CA VAL A 291 -29.69 4.75 -10.92
C VAL A 291 -30.99 3.99 -11.05
N SER A 292 -31.26 3.41 -12.20
CA SER A 292 -32.43 2.61 -12.48
C SER A 292 -32.07 1.13 -12.60
N ASN A 293 -32.63 0.30 -11.72
CA ASN A 293 -32.49 -1.15 -11.81
C ASN A 293 -33.50 -1.68 -12.82
N THR A 294 -33.05 -2.09 -14.00
CA THR A 294 -33.88 -2.54 -15.12
C THR A 294 -34.11 -4.07 -15.10
N GLY A 295 -33.51 -4.77 -14.13
CA GLY A 295 -33.67 -6.21 -13.97
C GLY A 295 -34.76 -6.60 -12.98
N ASP A 296 -34.77 -7.88 -12.63
CA ASP A 296 -35.80 -8.52 -11.80
C ASP A 296 -35.32 -8.89 -10.38
N ARG A 297 -34.14 -8.45 -9.99
CA ARG A 297 -33.54 -8.68 -8.66
C ARG A 297 -33.16 -7.37 -8.00
N ASP A 298 -33.32 -7.30 -6.68
CA ASP A 298 -32.74 -6.23 -5.88
C ASP A 298 -31.23 -6.30 -5.93
N GLY A 299 -30.59 -5.15 -5.93
CA GLY A 299 -29.14 -5.11 -5.95
C GLY A 299 -28.59 -3.79 -5.39
N LYS A 300 -27.28 -3.74 -5.30
CA LYS A 300 -26.53 -2.59 -4.86
C LYS A 300 -25.67 -2.08 -6.03
N ALA A 301 -25.99 -0.88 -6.51
CA ALA A 301 -25.29 -0.27 -7.61
C ALA A 301 -24.06 0.51 -7.12
N THR A 302 -22.95 0.43 -7.83
CA THR A 302 -21.80 1.31 -7.65
C THR A 302 -21.96 2.52 -8.56
N VAL A 303 -21.79 3.71 -8.03
CA VAL A 303 -21.77 4.96 -8.79
C VAL A 303 -20.35 5.50 -8.78
N GLU A 304 -19.68 5.45 -9.92
CA GLU A 304 -18.32 5.89 -10.12
C GLU A 304 -18.35 7.18 -10.92
N LEU A 305 -17.97 8.29 -10.31
CA LEU A 305 -17.92 9.60 -10.95
C LEU A 305 -16.53 9.85 -11.50
N TYR A 306 -16.43 9.98 -12.79
CA TYR A 306 -15.22 10.29 -13.54
C TYR A 306 -15.26 11.67 -14.14
N ALA A 307 -14.12 12.22 -14.54
CA ALA A 307 -14.05 13.40 -15.39
C ALA A 307 -12.98 13.28 -16.48
N GLN A 308 -13.24 13.96 -17.59
CA GLN A 308 -12.24 14.34 -18.58
C GLN A 308 -11.98 15.84 -18.49
N THR A 309 -10.71 16.23 -18.36
CA THR A 309 -10.26 17.61 -18.33
C THR A 309 -9.76 18.05 -19.72
N PRO A 310 -9.75 19.34 -20.06
CA PRO A 310 -9.16 19.82 -21.30
C PRO A 310 -7.67 19.43 -21.42
N TYR A 311 -7.23 19.10 -22.62
CA TYR A 311 -5.82 18.97 -22.99
C TYR A 311 -5.46 20.02 -24.02
N THR A 312 -4.81 21.09 -23.57
CA THR A 312 -4.67 22.34 -24.29
C THR A 312 -3.31 22.50 -24.98
N ASP A 313 -3.15 23.55 -25.78
CA ASP A 313 -1.83 23.89 -26.34
C ASP A 313 -0.84 24.36 -25.24
N TYR A 314 -1.36 24.94 -24.15
CA TYR A 314 -0.53 25.25 -22.98
C TYR A 314 0.08 24.00 -22.37
N ASP A 315 -0.73 22.95 -22.18
CA ASP A 315 -0.29 21.69 -21.62
C ASP A 315 0.82 21.06 -22.45
N LYS A 316 0.63 20.98 -23.76
CA LYS A 316 1.62 20.45 -24.72
C LYS A 316 2.94 21.22 -24.68
N GLN A 317 2.87 22.56 -24.56
CA GLN A 317 4.05 23.43 -24.51
C GLN A 317 4.84 23.29 -23.22
N ASN A 318 4.16 22.99 -22.12
CA ASN A 318 4.75 22.86 -20.78
C ASN A 318 4.93 21.40 -20.34
N ASN A 319 4.65 20.41 -21.21
CA ASN A 319 4.67 18.98 -20.92
C ASN A 319 3.81 18.63 -19.69
N VAL A 320 2.61 19.22 -19.60
CA VAL A 320 1.59 18.82 -18.63
C VAL A 320 0.75 17.73 -19.27
N GLU A 321 0.82 16.51 -18.76
CA GLU A 321 0.07 15.39 -19.30
C GLU A 321 -1.33 15.31 -18.68
N LYS A 322 -2.31 14.84 -19.48
CA LYS A 322 -3.71 14.68 -19.07
C LYS A 322 -4.20 13.30 -19.47
N SER A 323 -4.72 12.54 -18.53
CA SER A 323 -5.47 11.32 -18.89
C SER A 323 -6.81 11.67 -19.52
N SER A 324 -7.29 10.82 -20.43
CA SER A 324 -8.59 11.02 -21.08
C SER A 324 -9.77 10.88 -20.12
N ILE A 325 -9.57 10.19 -19.03
CA ILE A 325 -10.57 9.97 -17.98
C ILE A 325 -9.85 9.78 -16.65
N GLN A 326 -10.41 10.31 -15.56
CA GLN A 326 -9.91 10.11 -14.21
C GLN A 326 -11.05 10.00 -13.20
N LEU A 327 -10.90 9.12 -12.22
CA LEU A 327 -11.84 8.99 -11.11
C LEU A 327 -11.81 10.25 -10.24
N LEU A 328 -12.99 10.75 -9.87
CA LEU A 328 -13.13 11.87 -8.93
C LEU A 328 -13.70 11.42 -7.58
N GLY A 329 -14.58 10.42 -7.58
CA GLY A 329 -15.23 9.91 -6.38
C GLY A 329 -16.21 8.80 -6.70
N TYR A 330 -16.77 8.18 -5.67
CA TYR A 330 -17.72 7.09 -5.81
C TYR A 330 -18.68 7.03 -4.64
N ASP A 331 -19.83 6.36 -4.86
CA ASP A 331 -20.75 5.99 -3.81
C ASP A 331 -21.48 4.70 -4.18
N LYS A 332 -22.26 4.15 -3.27
CA LYS A 332 -22.98 2.91 -3.47
C LYS A 332 -24.42 3.00 -2.93
N ILE A 333 -25.39 2.55 -3.74
CA ILE A 333 -26.79 2.68 -3.42
C ILE A 333 -27.57 1.38 -3.62
N ASP A 334 -28.47 1.05 -2.69
CA ASP A 334 -29.40 -0.06 -2.82
C ASP A 334 -30.53 0.31 -3.76
N VAL A 335 -30.80 -0.51 -4.80
CA VAL A 335 -31.88 -0.28 -5.77
C VAL A 335 -32.71 -1.53 -5.93
N ALA A 336 -34.00 -1.47 -5.56
CA ALA A 336 -34.92 -2.59 -5.71
C ALA A 336 -35.19 -2.90 -7.19
N ALA A 337 -35.59 -4.14 -7.49
CA ALA A 337 -35.93 -4.57 -8.83
C ALA A 337 -37.00 -3.67 -9.47
N GLY A 338 -36.73 -3.15 -10.66
CA GLY A 338 -37.61 -2.24 -11.41
C GLY A 338 -37.76 -0.84 -10.80
N ALA A 339 -37.00 -0.47 -9.76
CA ALA A 339 -37.03 0.84 -9.15
C ALA A 339 -35.90 1.73 -9.63
N SER A 340 -35.98 3.02 -9.31
CA SER A 340 -34.92 4.00 -9.49
C SER A 340 -34.68 4.73 -8.17
N GLU A 341 -33.42 4.94 -7.85
CA GLU A 341 -32.97 5.68 -6.67
C GLU A 341 -31.98 6.76 -7.10
N THR A 342 -31.85 7.80 -6.27
CA THR A 342 -30.94 8.92 -6.55
C THR A 342 -29.89 9.03 -5.45
N VAL A 343 -28.64 9.22 -5.87
CA VAL A 343 -27.48 9.43 -4.99
C VAL A 343 -26.74 10.71 -5.39
N THR A 344 -26.09 11.35 -4.43
CA THR A 344 -25.19 12.48 -4.70
C THR A 344 -23.76 12.11 -4.40
N VAL A 345 -22.85 12.47 -5.31
CA VAL A 345 -21.41 12.30 -5.13
C VAL A 345 -20.77 13.69 -5.06
N ASP A 346 -20.20 14.02 -3.91
CA ASP A 346 -19.49 15.27 -3.69
C ASP A 346 -17.99 15.07 -3.93
N VAL A 347 -17.40 15.91 -4.78
CA VAL A 347 -15.97 15.84 -5.10
C VAL A 347 -15.31 17.20 -5.06
N PRO A 348 -14.05 17.31 -4.57
CA PRO A 348 -13.33 18.57 -4.57
C PRO A 348 -13.03 19.07 -6.00
N GLY A 349 -13.22 20.35 -6.25
CA GLY A 349 -12.82 20.97 -7.52
C GLY A 349 -11.33 20.88 -7.79
N TYR A 350 -10.54 20.85 -6.74
CA TYR A 350 -9.10 20.60 -6.77
C TYR A 350 -8.70 19.31 -7.53
N PHE A 351 -9.54 18.27 -7.56
CA PHE A 351 -9.24 17.04 -8.31
C PHE A 351 -9.24 17.22 -9.82
N LEU A 352 -9.77 18.34 -10.32
CA LEU A 352 -9.72 18.70 -11.75
C LEU A 352 -8.44 19.44 -12.14
N ALA A 353 -7.67 19.91 -11.15
CA ALA A 353 -6.42 20.61 -11.41
C ALA A 353 -5.30 19.62 -11.79
N SER A 354 -4.41 20.06 -12.65
CA SER A 354 -3.19 19.33 -12.98
C SER A 354 -1.95 20.07 -12.52
N TYR A 355 -0.90 19.35 -12.20
CA TYR A 355 0.34 19.95 -11.75
C TYR A 355 1.26 20.29 -12.90
N ASP A 356 1.57 21.57 -13.08
CA ASP A 356 2.51 22.08 -14.08
C ASP A 356 3.88 22.34 -13.46
N ALA A 357 4.79 21.37 -13.62
CA ALA A 357 6.13 21.45 -13.09
C ALA A 357 7.07 22.41 -13.86
N ASN A 358 6.78 22.74 -15.11
CA ASN A 358 7.67 23.45 -16.01
C ASN A 358 7.29 24.94 -16.18
N GLY A 359 5.99 25.25 -16.32
CA GLY A 359 5.51 26.62 -16.53
C GLY A 359 5.14 27.32 -15.21
N ALA A 360 3.97 26.98 -14.66
CA ALA A 360 3.42 27.62 -13.46
C ALA A 360 4.13 27.20 -12.17
N LYS A 361 4.74 26.03 -12.13
CA LYS A 361 5.31 25.35 -10.95
C LYS A 361 4.30 25.25 -9.81
N GLY A 362 3.13 24.74 -10.13
CA GLY A 362 2.00 24.61 -9.24
C GLY A 362 0.80 24.02 -9.96
N TYR A 363 -0.31 23.87 -9.23
CA TYR A 363 -1.55 23.38 -9.83
C TYR A 363 -2.20 24.43 -10.74
N ILE A 364 -2.69 23.98 -11.89
CA ILE A 364 -3.38 24.79 -12.90
C ILE A 364 -4.78 24.26 -13.14
N LEU A 365 -5.69 25.17 -13.53
CA LEU A 365 -7.01 24.84 -14.05
C LEU A 365 -7.12 25.37 -15.48
N ASP A 366 -7.29 24.50 -16.46
CA ASP A 366 -7.38 24.87 -17.87
C ASP A 366 -8.70 25.59 -18.16
N ALA A 367 -8.67 26.39 -19.21
CA ALA A 367 -9.89 26.92 -19.82
C ALA A 367 -10.52 25.85 -20.70
N GLY A 368 -11.84 25.77 -20.72
CA GLY A 368 -12.59 24.89 -21.60
C GLY A 368 -13.64 24.06 -20.92
N ASP A 369 -14.08 23.02 -21.61
CA ASP A 369 -15.14 22.13 -21.15
C ASP A 369 -14.56 20.93 -20.40
N TYR A 370 -15.11 20.66 -19.23
CA TYR A 370 -14.87 19.51 -18.38
C TYR A 370 -16.09 18.60 -18.46
N TYR A 371 -15.87 17.33 -18.79
CA TYR A 371 -16.95 16.36 -18.95
C TYR A 371 -16.95 15.43 -17.74
N PHE A 372 -18.02 15.48 -16.93
CA PHE A 372 -18.27 14.57 -15.83
C PHE A 372 -19.11 13.41 -16.33
N ALA A 373 -18.74 12.20 -16.02
CA ALA A 373 -19.43 11.02 -16.51
C ALA A 373 -19.56 9.94 -15.43
N VAL A 374 -20.62 9.15 -15.52
CA VAL A 374 -20.78 7.91 -14.76
C VAL A 374 -20.89 6.73 -15.72
N GLY A 375 -20.47 5.54 -15.26
CA GLY A 375 -20.51 4.31 -16.04
C GLY A 375 -20.11 3.10 -15.20
N ASN A 376 -20.16 1.91 -15.79
CA ASN A 376 -19.66 0.67 -15.19
C ASN A 376 -18.13 0.55 -15.45
N GLY A 377 -17.37 1.40 -14.79
CA GLY A 377 -15.92 1.53 -14.95
C GLY A 377 -15.49 2.68 -15.87
N ALA A 378 -14.18 2.90 -15.91
CA ALA A 378 -13.55 4.00 -16.63
C ALA A 378 -13.82 3.97 -18.15
N HIS A 379 -13.85 2.77 -18.73
CA HIS A 379 -14.04 2.60 -20.18
C HIS A 379 -15.44 3.02 -20.65
N GLU A 380 -16.48 2.58 -19.92
CA GLU A 380 -17.86 3.00 -20.25
C GLU A 380 -18.03 4.51 -20.03
N ALA A 381 -17.49 5.04 -18.93
CA ALA A 381 -17.52 6.48 -18.65
C ALA A 381 -16.84 7.29 -19.76
N LEU A 382 -15.68 6.83 -20.28
CA LEU A 382 -15.00 7.47 -21.41
C LEU A 382 -15.82 7.39 -22.71
N ASN A 383 -16.41 6.23 -23.02
CA ASN A 383 -17.30 6.09 -24.17
C ASN A 383 -18.48 7.06 -24.09
N ASN A 384 -19.06 7.25 -22.89
CA ASN A 384 -20.15 8.22 -22.67
C ASN A 384 -19.67 9.66 -22.92
N VAL A 385 -18.46 10.01 -22.43
CA VAL A 385 -17.85 11.34 -22.72
C VAL A 385 -17.62 11.53 -24.22
N LEU A 386 -17.05 10.56 -24.91
CA LEU A 386 -16.75 10.65 -26.34
C LEU A 386 -18.02 10.81 -27.18
N ALA A 387 -19.10 10.15 -26.79
CA ALA A 387 -20.42 10.31 -27.43
C ALA A 387 -20.94 11.76 -27.32
N VAL A 388 -20.76 12.44 -26.18
CA VAL A 388 -21.15 13.83 -25.97
C VAL A 388 -20.19 14.80 -26.67
N LYS A 389 -18.89 14.60 -26.45
CA LYS A 389 -17.82 15.49 -26.94
C LYS A 389 -17.70 15.50 -28.45
N CYS A 390 -17.83 14.33 -29.08
CA CYS A 390 -17.54 14.14 -30.52
C CYS A 390 -18.77 13.83 -31.40
N GLY A 391 -19.89 13.42 -30.79
CA GLY A 391 -21.13 13.14 -31.49
C GLY A 391 -20.96 12.16 -32.65
N ASP A 392 -21.49 12.54 -33.84
CA ASP A 392 -21.45 11.69 -35.04
C ASP A 392 -20.04 11.33 -35.53
N ALA A 393 -18.99 12.04 -35.11
CA ALA A 393 -17.62 11.79 -35.56
C ALA A 393 -17.05 10.45 -34.99
N VAL A 394 -17.61 9.97 -33.91
CA VAL A 394 -17.24 8.68 -33.28
C VAL A 394 -18.29 7.58 -33.47
N ALA A 395 -19.39 7.88 -34.22
CA ALA A 395 -20.43 6.89 -34.45
C ALA A 395 -19.86 5.61 -35.10
N GLY A 396 -20.13 4.46 -34.51
CA GLY A 396 -19.64 3.16 -34.98
C GLY A 396 -18.16 2.89 -34.77
N LYS A 397 -17.46 3.73 -33.95
CA LYS A 397 -16.05 3.54 -33.58
C LYS A 397 -15.87 3.18 -32.12
N LEU A 398 -16.82 3.57 -31.24
CA LEU A 398 -16.76 3.25 -29.83
C LEU A 398 -17.00 1.74 -29.65
N ILE A 399 -16.18 1.12 -28.84
CA ILE A 399 -16.29 -0.32 -28.53
C ILE A 399 -16.37 -0.52 -27.02
N ASP A 400 -17.00 -1.62 -26.60
CA ASP A 400 -16.87 -2.12 -25.22
C ASP A 400 -15.55 -2.93 -25.06
N GLN A 401 -15.31 -3.47 -23.87
CA GLN A 401 -14.12 -4.28 -23.57
C GLN A 401 -14.05 -5.57 -24.40
N ASP A 402 -15.18 -6.07 -24.91
CA ASP A 402 -15.25 -7.26 -25.77
C ASP A 402 -15.13 -6.93 -27.27
N GLY A 403 -14.91 -5.67 -27.61
CA GLY A 403 -14.80 -5.17 -28.99
C GLY A 403 -16.13 -4.99 -29.71
N ASN A 404 -17.26 -5.06 -29.03
CA ASN A 404 -18.57 -4.81 -29.63
C ASN A 404 -18.79 -3.30 -29.77
N VAL A 405 -19.34 -2.89 -30.92
CA VAL A 405 -19.65 -1.47 -31.15
C VAL A 405 -20.76 -0.99 -30.23
N VAL A 406 -20.49 0.11 -29.51
CA VAL A 406 -21.45 0.78 -28.61
C VAL A 406 -21.73 2.22 -29.03
N THR A 407 -22.74 2.85 -28.45
CA THR A 407 -23.13 4.23 -28.80
C THR A 407 -22.76 5.25 -27.71
N GLY A 408 -22.40 4.80 -26.51
CA GLY A 408 -22.27 5.62 -25.32
C GLY A 408 -23.62 6.15 -24.80
N ASN A 409 -23.71 6.41 -23.49
CA ASN A 409 -24.91 6.96 -22.84
C ASN A 409 -24.71 8.47 -22.59
N THR A 410 -25.28 9.30 -23.42
CA THR A 410 -25.17 10.77 -23.30
C THR A 410 -25.89 11.33 -22.07
N ALA A 411 -26.91 10.60 -21.51
CA ALA A 411 -27.59 11.01 -20.30
C ALA A 411 -26.72 10.81 -19.04
N ALA A 412 -25.68 10.01 -19.13
CA ALA A 412 -24.72 9.76 -18.05
C ALA A 412 -23.61 10.83 -17.98
N VAL A 413 -23.69 11.92 -18.74
CA VAL A 413 -22.65 12.94 -18.83
C VAL A 413 -23.21 14.34 -18.58
N ALA A 414 -22.49 15.11 -17.78
CA ALA A 414 -22.70 16.56 -17.62
C ALA A 414 -21.43 17.33 -18.00
N THR A 415 -21.60 18.48 -18.63
CA THR A 415 -20.50 19.37 -19.01
C THR A 415 -20.47 20.58 -18.09
N TRP A 416 -19.30 20.88 -17.55
CA TRP A 416 -19.02 22.13 -16.86
C TRP A 416 -17.96 22.90 -17.64
N THR A 417 -18.26 24.14 -18.01
CA THR A 417 -17.30 25.02 -18.67
C THR A 417 -16.60 25.86 -17.62
N ALA A 418 -15.29 25.81 -17.57
CA ALA A 418 -14.51 26.63 -16.68
C ALA A 418 -14.75 28.12 -16.94
N PRO A 419 -14.86 28.96 -15.88
CA PRO A 419 -15.13 30.41 -16.07
C PRO A 419 -13.94 31.19 -16.62
N ASN A 420 -12.73 30.65 -16.55
CA ASN A 420 -11.50 31.24 -17.09
C ASN A 420 -11.44 31.08 -18.61
N THR A 421 -10.85 32.03 -19.30
CA THR A 421 -10.65 32.01 -20.76
C THR A 421 -9.22 31.62 -21.16
N GLU A 422 -8.33 31.58 -20.20
CA GLU A 422 -6.94 31.15 -20.32
C GLU A 422 -6.65 30.23 -19.12
N VAL A 423 -5.53 29.54 -19.10
CA VAL A 423 -5.13 28.70 -17.98
C VAL A 423 -5.09 29.54 -16.69
N ASP A 424 -5.76 29.07 -15.63
CA ASP A 424 -5.73 29.67 -14.30
C ASP A 424 -4.62 29.05 -13.46
N THR A 425 -3.56 29.80 -13.23
CA THR A 425 -2.40 29.42 -12.41
C THR A 425 -2.51 29.95 -10.98
N GLN A 426 -3.62 30.57 -10.60
CA GLN A 426 -3.78 31.26 -9.31
C GLN A 426 -4.76 30.54 -8.38
N LYS A 427 -5.78 29.88 -8.90
CA LYS A 427 -6.85 29.26 -8.11
C LYS A 427 -6.30 28.26 -7.08
N TYR A 428 -5.34 27.46 -7.44
CA TYR A 428 -4.71 26.43 -6.57
C TYR A 428 -3.23 26.71 -6.32
N ARG A 429 -2.85 27.99 -6.34
CA ARG A 429 -1.47 28.41 -6.08
C ARG A 429 -1.05 28.09 -4.63
N ASN A 430 -1.96 28.25 -3.70
CA ASN A 430 -1.73 27.91 -2.30
C ASN A 430 -2.34 26.55 -1.97
N SER A 431 -1.77 25.93 -0.94
CA SER A 431 -2.27 24.63 -0.48
C SER A 431 -3.73 24.71 -0.04
N ARG A 432 -4.50 23.71 -0.40
CA ARG A 432 -5.87 23.49 0.04
C ARG A 432 -5.99 23.35 1.57
N TYR A 433 -4.96 22.79 2.20
CA TYR A 433 -4.96 22.48 3.63
C TYR A 433 -4.26 23.55 4.48
N ASN A 434 -3.49 24.43 3.84
CA ASN A 434 -2.79 25.53 4.49
C ASN A 434 -2.69 26.72 3.52
N SER A 435 -3.66 27.62 3.59
CA SER A 435 -3.78 28.76 2.67
C SER A 435 -2.58 29.73 2.70
N ASP A 436 -1.73 29.65 3.73
CA ASP A 436 -0.55 30.52 3.87
C ASP A 436 0.69 29.95 3.14
N VAL A 437 0.60 28.72 2.62
CA VAL A 437 1.71 28.02 1.96
C VAL A 437 1.46 27.93 0.45
N GLU A 438 2.39 28.51 -0.31
CA GLU A 438 2.41 28.40 -1.77
C GLU A 438 2.89 27.01 -2.18
N VAL A 439 2.13 26.34 -3.05
CA VAL A 439 2.53 25.07 -3.65
C VAL A 439 3.51 25.34 -4.79
N THR A 440 4.69 24.72 -4.73
CA THR A 440 5.72 24.82 -5.76
C THR A 440 6.47 23.50 -5.92
N ASN A 441 7.34 23.42 -6.95
CA ASN A 441 8.17 22.23 -7.11
C ASN A 441 8.97 21.91 -5.84
N THR A 442 8.85 20.70 -5.37
CA THR A 442 9.52 20.20 -4.17
C THR A 442 10.47 19.05 -4.49
N PHE A 443 10.24 18.37 -5.60
CA PHE A 443 10.94 17.14 -5.98
C PHE A 443 11.64 17.24 -7.35
N ASP A 444 12.16 18.42 -7.72
CA ASP A 444 12.96 18.59 -8.96
C ASP A 444 14.11 17.58 -9.05
N ASP A 445 14.71 17.20 -7.92
CA ASP A 445 15.81 16.23 -7.81
C ASP A 445 15.33 14.77 -7.75
N ALA A 446 14.01 14.52 -7.73
CA ALA A 446 13.46 13.20 -7.95
C ALA A 446 13.32 12.85 -9.46
N ASP A 447 13.47 13.82 -10.36
CA ASP A 447 13.50 13.54 -11.80
C ASP A 447 14.88 12.99 -12.21
N VAL A 448 14.91 11.86 -12.93
CA VAL A 448 16.15 11.25 -13.43
C VAL A 448 16.93 12.22 -14.32
N ASN A 449 16.24 13.06 -15.10
CA ASN A 449 16.83 14.07 -15.99
C ASN A 449 17.61 15.16 -15.25
N TYR A 450 17.30 15.38 -13.96
CA TYR A 450 18.09 16.29 -13.12
C TYR A 450 19.54 15.78 -12.91
N TRP A 451 19.73 14.47 -12.90
CA TRP A 451 21.01 13.81 -12.62
C TRP A 451 21.72 13.30 -13.86
N ALA A 452 20.97 12.92 -14.92
CA ALA A 452 21.49 12.31 -16.13
C ALA A 452 22.41 13.27 -16.92
N ASN A 453 23.37 12.70 -17.66
CA ASN A 453 24.08 13.43 -18.71
C ASN A 453 23.13 13.80 -19.85
N ASP A 454 23.46 14.82 -20.65
CA ASP A 454 22.54 15.29 -21.70
C ASP A 454 22.17 14.23 -22.74
N ASP A 455 23.04 13.26 -23.00
CA ASP A 455 22.84 12.14 -23.93
C ASP A 455 22.14 10.91 -23.30
N GLU A 456 21.89 10.93 -21.99
CA GLU A 456 21.19 9.89 -21.22
C GLU A 456 19.81 10.34 -20.72
N LYS A 457 19.40 11.59 -21.02
CA LYS A 457 18.10 12.11 -20.62
C LYS A 457 16.99 11.33 -21.30
N ILE A 458 15.98 10.98 -20.51
CA ILE A 458 14.77 10.33 -20.99
C ILE A 458 13.72 11.34 -21.46
N THR A 459 12.80 10.85 -22.28
CA THR A 459 11.53 11.54 -22.56
C THR A 459 10.44 10.77 -21.83
N TYR A 460 9.63 11.47 -21.03
CA TYR A 460 8.45 10.87 -20.41
C TYR A 460 7.37 10.58 -21.45
N LEU A 461 6.55 9.57 -21.19
CA LEU A 461 5.43 9.20 -22.04
C LEU A 461 4.48 10.40 -22.22
N SER A 462 4.12 10.69 -23.47
CA SER A 462 3.21 11.78 -23.82
C SER A 462 2.16 11.32 -24.80
N ARG A 463 0.87 11.64 -24.53
CA ARG A 463 -0.23 11.38 -25.46
C ARG A 463 -0.12 12.17 -26.77
N SER A 464 0.70 13.20 -26.80
CA SER A 464 0.94 13.97 -28.02
C SER A 464 1.75 13.21 -29.08
N ALA A 465 2.48 12.15 -28.68
CA ALA A 465 3.41 11.42 -29.55
C ALA A 465 3.72 10.01 -29.00
N TRP A 466 2.72 9.13 -28.93
CA TRP A 466 2.81 7.78 -28.34
C TRP A 466 3.96 6.94 -28.89
N ASP A 467 4.15 6.97 -30.22
CA ASP A 467 5.14 6.15 -30.92
C ASP A 467 6.59 6.53 -30.63
N THR A 468 6.84 7.80 -30.29
CA THR A 468 8.20 8.33 -30.08
C THR A 468 8.55 8.56 -28.62
N THR A 469 7.54 8.59 -27.73
CA THR A 469 7.72 8.81 -26.29
C THR A 469 7.42 7.58 -25.43
N TYR A 470 6.96 6.48 -26.03
CA TYR A 470 6.74 5.23 -25.29
C TYR A 470 8.03 4.81 -24.60
N PRO A 471 7.99 4.50 -23.29
CA PRO A 471 9.20 4.22 -22.53
C PRO A 471 10.01 3.06 -23.11
N THR A 472 11.30 3.23 -23.08
CA THR A 472 12.26 2.14 -23.27
C THR A 472 12.95 1.86 -21.94
N THR A 473 13.45 0.64 -21.80
CA THR A 473 14.16 0.25 -20.58
C THR A 473 15.43 1.10 -20.41
N LEU A 474 15.52 1.85 -19.30
CA LEU A 474 16.72 2.57 -18.89
C LEU A 474 17.64 1.62 -18.10
N GLU A 475 18.37 0.75 -18.80
CA GLU A 475 19.14 -0.31 -18.15
C GLU A 475 20.27 0.20 -17.27
N THR A 476 20.89 1.33 -17.65
CA THR A 476 22.02 1.92 -16.91
C THR A 476 21.96 3.43 -16.91
N LEU A 477 22.42 4.04 -15.82
CA LEU A 477 22.62 5.48 -15.69
C LEU A 477 24.07 5.75 -15.30
N THR A 478 24.78 6.59 -16.06
CA THR A 478 26.18 6.93 -15.81
C THR A 478 26.31 7.84 -14.59
N VAL A 479 27.11 7.42 -13.60
CA VAL A 479 27.36 8.18 -12.38
C VAL A 479 28.38 9.29 -12.65
N ASN A 480 27.87 10.44 -13.09
CA ASN A 480 28.67 11.67 -13.19
C ASN A 480 29.01 12.23 -11.78
N ASP A 481 29.75 13.34 -11.68
CA ASP A 481 30.15 13.89 -10.39
C ASP A 481 28.98 14.42 -9.57
N LYS A 482 27.95 14.97 -10.22
CA LYS A 482 26.74 15.46 -9.56
C LYS A 482 25.97 14.30 -8.91
N LEU A 483 25.67 13.26 -9.66
CA LEU A 483 24.98 12.07 -9.17
C LEU A 483 25.82 11.34 -8.10
N TYR A 484 27.14 11.21 -8.30
CA TYR A 484 28.02 10.58 -7.32
C TYR A 484 27.99 11.29 -5.97
N ASN A 485 27.98 12.62 -5.98
CA ASN A 485 27.87 13.41 -4.75
C ASN A 485 26.48 13.31 -4.12
N GLY A 486 25.42 13.27 -4.92
CA GLY A 486 24.05 13.09 -4.46
C GLY A 486 23.81 11.71 -3.81
N LEU A 487 24.38 10.64 -4.39
CA LEU A 487 24.31 9.28 -3.83
C LEU A 487 25.17 9.12 -2.55
N ASN A 488 26.06 10.05 -2.25
CA ASN A 488 26.74 10.06 -0.97
C ASN A 488 25.73 10.36 0.12
N MET A 489 25.76 9.54 1.17
CA MET A 489 25.04 9.84 2.39
C MET A 489 25.50 11.23 2.88
N GLN A 490 24.55 12.13 3.07
CA GLN A 490 24.83 13.43 3.63
C GLN A 490 25.32 13.22 5.07
N THR A 491 26.33 13.96 5.46
CA THR A 491 26.79 13.97 6.84
C THR A 491 26.18 15.19 7.51
N TYR A 492 25.40 14.98 8.54
CA TYR A 492 24.84 16.07 9.34
C TYR A 492 25.96 16.98 9.83
N VAL A 493 25.79 18.27 9.64
CA VAL A 493 26.70 19.31 10.12
C VAL A 493 25.91 20.29 10.97
N LYS A 494 26.30 20.42 12.24
CA LYS A 494 25.72 21.41 13.15
C LYS A 494 25.83 22.82 12.53
N ALA A 495 24.72 23.57 12.57
CA ALA A 495 24.73 24.96 12.14
C ALA A 495 25.65 25.82 13.01
N ALA A 496 26.34 26.81 12.39
CA ALA A 496 27.29 27.64 13.10
C ALA A 496 26.64 28.52 14.19
N ASP A 497 25.38 28.81 14.03
CA ASP A 497 24.53 29.61 14.93
C ASP A 497 23.52 28.74 15.74
N ALA A 498 23.71 27.40 15.75
CA ALA A 498 22.89 26.50 16.53
C ALA A 498 22.88 26.87 18.02
N LYS A 499 21.72 26.74 18.66
CA LYS A 499 21.56 26.90 20.11
C LYS A 499 22.51 25.97 20.88
N SER A 500 22.85 26.33 22.10
CA SER A 500 23.54 25.44 23.04
C SER A 500 22.54 24.55 23.77
N VAL A 501 22.95 23.34 24.14
CA VAL A 501 22.15 22.42 24.98
C VAL A 501 21.77 23.10 26.30
N SER A 502 22.63 23.99 26.83
CA SER A 502 22.37 24.74 28.07
C SER A 502 21.24 25.76 27.95
N ASP A 503 20.76 26.08 26.75
CA ASP A 503 19.61 26.97 26.53
C ASP A 503 18.27 26.25 26.83
N PHE A 504 18.30 24.94 27.04
CA PHE A 504 17.13 24.12 27.30
C PHE A 504 17.06 23.66 28.76
N ASN A 505 15.87 23.74 29.34
CA ASN A 505 15.61 23.25 30.69
C ASN A 505 15.02 21.85 30.64
N LEU A 506 15.80 20.83 30.97
CA LEU A 506 15.37 19.43 31.03
C LEU A 506 15.59 18.85 32.43
N GLY A 507 14.73 17.88 32.83
CA GLY A 507 14.80 17.25 34.15
C GLY A 507 14.39 18.19 35.29
N VAL A 508 13.51 19.15 35.02
CA VAL A 508 13.02 20.12 35.98
C VAL A 508 12.06 19.43 36.99
N GLU A 509 12.29 19.64 38.28
CA GLU A 509 11.29 19.29 39.28
C GLU A 509 10.31 20.45 39.44
N LEU A 510 9.04 20.23 39.09
CA LEU A 510 7.96 21.18 39.25
C LEU A 510 7.37 21.07 40.67
N ASP A 511 6.86 22.16 41.24
CA ASP A 511 6.16 22.15 42.50
C ASP A 511 4.95 21.21 42.51
N GLU A 512 4.22 21.18 41.38
CA GLU A 512 3.17 20.20 41.06
C GLU A 512 3.55 19.44 39.83
N LYS A 513 3.80 18.15 40.00
CA LYS A 513 4.19 17.23 38.90
C LYS A 513 3.03 17.10 37.90
N ILE A 514 3.32 17.26 36.61
CA ILE A 514 2.38 17.01 35.53
C ILE A 514 2.57 15.58 35.03
N ASN A 515 1.55 14.73 35.18
CA ASN A 515 1.59 13.36 34.68
C ASN A 515 1.10 13.32 33.23
N PHE A 516 1.35 12.21 32.56
CA PHE A 516 0.89 11.97 31.19
C PHE A 516 -0.64 12.08 31.05
N SER A 517 -1.39 11.55 32.04
CA SER A 517 -2.85 11.65 32.11
C SER A 517 -3.38 13.08 32.29
N ASP A 518 -2.61 13.98 32.94
CA ASP A 518 -3.01 15.38 33.12
C ASP A 518 -2.98 16.20 31.81
N MET A 519 -2.44 15.58 30.74
CA MET A 519 -2.38 16.16 29.39
C MET A 519 -3.53 15.72 28.49
N ILE A 520 -4.46 14.86 28.97
CA ILE A 520 -5.64 14.44 28.19
C ILE A 520 -6.50 15.66 27.86
N GLY A 521 -6.79 15.83 26.56
CA GLY A 521 -7.60 16.93 26.05
C GLY A 521 -6.89 18.30 26.00
N VAL A 522 -5.61 18.37 26.36
CA VAL A 522 -4.80 19.59 26.19
C VAL A 522 -4.48 19.78 24.71
N ALA A 523 -4.75 20.98 24.17
CA ALA A 523 -4.47 21.29 22.77
C ALA A 523 -2.96 21.20 22.47
N PHE A 524 -2.61 20.89 21.22
CA PHE A 524 -1.20 20.71 20.82
C PHE A 524 -0.34 21.95 21.06
N ASP A 525 -0.89 23.14 20.86
CA ASP A 525 -0.21 24.44 20.99
C ASP A 525 -0.31 25.04 22.42
N ASP A 526 -0.91 24.32 23.40
CA ASP A 526 -1.03 24.80 24.77
C ASP A 526 0.35 24.89 25.45
N PRO A 527 0.70 26.05 26.08
CA PRO A 527 1.98 26.22 26.78
C PRO A 527 2.26 25.19 27.88
N LYS A 528 1.26 24.49 28.40
CA LYS A 528 1.40 23.41 29.39
C LYS A 528 2.31 22.30 28.91
N TRP A 529 2.42 22.10 27.59
CA TRP A 529 3.34 21.13 27.01
C TRP A 529 4.80 21.45 27.29
N ASN A 530 5.18 22.74 27.37
CA ASN A 530 6.55 23.12 27.70
C ASN A 530 6.91 22.69 29.13
N ASP A 531 5.99 22.91 30.09
CA ASP A 531 6.20 22.48 31.46
C ASP A 531 6.23 20.96 31.59
N PHE A 532 5.31 20.26 30.89
CA PHE A 532 5.29 18.80 30.87
C PHE A 532 6.60 18.21 30.32
N LEU A 533 7.07 18.68 29.16
CA LEU A 533 8.29 18.19 28.51
C LEU A 533 9.55 18.57 29.28
N SER A 534 9.57 19.71 29.99
CA SER A 534 10.72 20.14 30.78
C SER A 534 11.05 19.18 31.94
N GLN A 535 10.08 18.41 32.42
CA GLN A 535 10.28 17.39 33.46
C GLN A 535 11.13 16.19 32.98
N LEU A 536 11.23 16.01 31.67
CA LEU A 536 11.93 14.87 31.06
C LEU A 536 13.42 15.18 30.94
N THR A 537 14.25 14.16 31.22
CA THR A 537 15.66 14.21 30.89
C THR A 537 15.90 13.89 29.41
N LEU A 538 17.08 14.21 28.88
CA LEU A 538 17.45 13.80 27.52
C LEU A 538 17.30 12.28 27.32
N SER A 539 17.65 11.47 28.33
CA SER A 539 17.48 10.02 28.28
C SER A 539 16.00 9.61 28.25
N ASP A 540 15.11 10.31 28.98
CA ASP A 540 13.65 10.04 28.94
C ASP A 540 13.05 10.38 27.57
N LEU A 541 13.52 11.41 26.91
CA LEU A 541 13.08 11.79 25.57
C LEU A 541 13.57 10.76 24.54
N LEU A 542 14.84 10.41 24.57
CA LEU A 542 15.44 9.50 23.57
C LEU A 542 14.92 8.08 23.65
N ILE A 543 14.53 7.59 24.84
CA ILE A 543 14.01 6.21 25.01
C ILE A 543 12.72 5.94 24.21
N ASN A 544 11.98 6.99 23.84
CA ASN A 544 10.75 6.89 23.06
C ASN A 544 11.00 6.91 21.55
N MET A 545 12.16 7.38 21.11
CA MET A 545 12.46 7.57 19.70
C MET A 545 12.92 6.29 18.99
N GLY A 546 13.27 5.24 19.73
CA GLY A 546 13.63 3.94 19.17
C GLY A 546 12.52 2.92 19.39
N ASP A 547 11.88 2.46 18.32
CA ASP A 547 10.86 1.40 18.41
C ASP A 547 11.50 0.02 18.44
N SER A 548 11.09 -0.79 19.41
CA SER A 548 11.40 -2.23 19.50
C SER A 548 10.12 -3.07 19.48
N LYS A 549 9.17 -2.78 18.60
CA LYS A 549 7.77 -3.22 18.58
C LYS A 549 6.96 -2.63 19.74
N GLY A 550 7.24 -1.38 20.06
CA GLY A 550 6.51 -0.63 21.09
C GLY A 550 7.30 0.50 21.69
N ILE A 551 6.58 1.48 22.20
CA ILE A 551 7.11 2.64 22.87
C ILE A 551 7.25 2.35 24.36
N LYS A 552 8.40 2.69 24.96
CA LYS A 552 8.70 2.36 26.34
C LYS A 552 7.96 3.27 27.33
N ALA A 553 7.76 2.78 28.54
CA ALA A 553 7.23 3.57 29.65
C ALA A 553 8.25 4.64 30.10
N VAL A 554 7.75 5.82 30.54
CA VAL A 554 8.56 6.89 31.13
C VAL A 554 8.03 7.23 32.50
N LYS A 555 8.82 6.88 33.50
CA LYS A 555 8.44 7.01 34.93
C LYS A 555 8.32 8.44 35.38
N ALA A 556 9.17 9.33 34.86
CA ALA A 556 9.20 10.74 35.23
C ALA A 556 7.81 11.39 35.17
N VAL A 557 6.99 11.00 34.22
CA VAL A 557 5.63 11.56 33.97
C VAL A 557 4.53 10.50 33.99
N ASN A 558 4.76 9.32 34.58
CA ASN A 558 3.83 8.20 34.60
C ASN A 558 3.27 7.81 33.19
N LYS A 559 4.06 7.98 32.14
CA LYS A 559 3.66 7.54 30.80
C LYS A 559 3.79 6.02 30.67
N PRO A 560 2.71 5.27 30.38
CA PRO A 560 2.80 3.84 30.16
C PRO A 560 3.54 3.52 28.87
N GLY A 561 4.10 2.31 28.78
CA GLY A 561 4.55 1.75 27.51
C GLY A 561 3.38 1.19 26.72
N CYS A 562 3.56 1.04 25.41
CA CYS A 562 2.58 0.39 24.54
C CYS A 562 3.26 -0.54 23.54
N THR A 563 2.49 -1.47 22.98
CA THR A 563 2.91 -2.32 21.86
C THR A 563 2.46 -1.68 20.56
N ILE A 564 3.34 -1.70 19.56
CA ILE A 564 3.01 -1.35 18.18
C ILE A 564 3.05 -2.63 17.35
N VAL A 565 2.12 -2.79 16.42
CA VAL A 565 2.05 -3.96 15.55
C VAL A 565 2.06 -3.56 14.10
N ASP A 566 2.56 -4.43 13.26
CA ASP A 566 2.42 -4.38 11.82
C ASP A 566 1.35 -5.36 11.34
N GLY A 567 0.81 -5.16 10.14
CA GLY A 567 -0.10 -6.08 9.46
C GLY A 567 -1.40 -5.46 9.00
N PRO A 568 -1.46 -4.86 7.80
CA PRO A 568 -2.69 -4.27 7.25
C PRO A 568 -3.87 -5.24 7.14
N GLU A 569 -3.58 -6.55 7.04
CA GLU A 569 -4.55 -7.63 6.90
C GLU A 569 -4.80 -8.40 8.20
N GLY A 570 -4.30 -7.89 9.33
CA GLY A 570 -4.46 -8.49 10.66
C GLY A 570 -3.15 -8.58 11.44
N MET A 571 -3.26 -8.58 12.76
CA MET A 571 -2.11 -8.40 13.66
C MET A 571 -1.58 -9.69 14.30
N ASN A 572 -2.10 -10.85 13.91
CA ASN A 572 -1.78 -12.13 14.56
C ASN A 572 -0.29 -12.56 14.52
N GLY A 573 0.46 -12.18 13.46
CA GLY A 573 1.86 -12.54 13.28
C GLY A 573 2.83 -11.76 14.15
N GLN A 574 2.38 -10.69 14.75
CA GLN A 574 3.23 -9.68 15.36
C GLN A 574 3.43 -9.89 16.88
N PHE A 575 2.68 -10.77 17.50
CA PHE A 575 2.80 -11.02 18.94
C PHE A 575 4.04 -11.86 19.28
N LYS A 576 4.86 -11.38 20.23
CA LYS A 576 6.04 -12.09 20.71
C LYS A 576 5.63 -13.26 21.65
N TYR A 577 6.40 -14.36 21.58
CA TYR A 577 6.46 -15.42 22.60
C TYR A 577 5.16 -16.18 22.90
N GLY A 578 4.41 -16.56 21.86
CA GLY A 578 3.26 -17.46 22.05
C GLY A 578 2.04 -16.83 22.70
N ASP A 579 2.06 -15.52 22.95
CA ASP A 579 0.87 -14.74 23.27
C ASP A 579 0.06 -14.58 21.97
N ARG A 580 -0.57 -15.67 21.58
CA ARG A 580 -1.48 -15.72 20.41
C ARG A 580 -2.82 -15.15 20.84
N ARG A 581 -2.92 -13.85 20.83
CA ARG A 581 -4.23 -13.22 20.84
C ARG A 581 -4.86 -13.55 19.51
N ASN A 582 -5.96 -14.27 19.51
CA ASN A 582 -6.66 -14.70 18.29
C ASN A 582 -7.37 -13.53 17.64
N CYS A 583 -6.60 -12.61 17.05
CA CYS A 583 -7.13 -11.55 16.22
C CYS A 583 -7.55 -12.10 14.85
N THR A 584 -8.42 -11.38 14.17
CA THR A 584 -8.93 -11.76 12.85
C THR A 584 -7.82 -11.66 11.78
N GLY A 585 -7.79 -12.61 10.85
CA GLY A 585 -7.12 -12.44 9.55
C GLY A 585 -8.13 -11.82 8.58
N TRP A 586 -7.91 -10.58 8.23
CA TRP A 586 -8.79 -9.77 7.38
C TRP A 586 -8.55 -10.01 5.90
N ALA A 587 -9.48 -9.57 5.07
CA ALA A 587 -9.28 -9.53 3.62
C ALA A 587 -8.16 -8.56 3.25
N THR A 588 -7.49 -8.83 2.14
CA THR A 588 -6.46 -7.95 1.57
C THR A 588 -7.03 -6.63 1.08
N LEU A 589 -6.23 -5.58 1.10
CA LEU A 589 -6.71 -4.23 0.82
C LEU A 589 -7.25 -4.02 -0.61
N PRO A 590 -6.75 -4.69 -1.68
CA PRO A 590 -7.43 -4.61 -2.98
C PRO A 590 -8.88 -5.09 -2.95
N ILE A 591 -9.19 -6.10 -2.12
CA ILE A 591 -10.56 -6.62 -1.96
C ILE A 591 -11.42 -5.65 -1.14
N VAL A 592 -10.82 -4.97 -0.15
CA VAL A 592 -11.49 -3.87 0.58
C VAL A 592 -11.78 -2.70 -0.38
N GLY A 593 -10.82 -2.33 -1.23
CA GLY A 593 -11.01 -1.34 -2.31
C GLY A 593 -12.10 -1.74 -3.29
N ALA A 594 -12.12 -3.02 -3.72
CA ALA A 594 -13.11 -3.58 -4.67
C ALA A 594 -14.56 -3.55 -4.17
N THR A 595 -14.77 -3.24 -2.90
CA THR A 595 -16.13 -2.98 -2.38
C THR A 595 -16.73 -1.70 -2.93
N TRP A 596 -15.92 -0.69 -3.29
CA TRP A 596 -16.35 0.65 -3.70
C TRP A 596 -17.44 1.21 -2.77
N ASN A 597 -17.24 1.03 -1.46
CA ASN A 597 -18.26 1.32 -0.45
C ASN A 597 -17.61 1.90 0.82
N HIS A 598 -17.79 3.19 1.04
CA HIS A 598 -17.24 3.92 2.18
C HIS A 598 -17.66 3.31 3.53
N ASP A 599 -18.92 2.87 3.66
CA ASP A 599 -19.41 2.26 4.90
C ASP A 599 -18.71 0.94 5.21
N VAL A 600 -18.51 0.09 4.19
CA VAL A 600 -17.81 -1.19 4.35
C VAL A 600 -16.33 -0.96 4.67
N GLN A 601 -15.69 0.00 4.01
CA GLN A 601 -14.29 0.38 4.26
C GLN A 601 -14.13 0.95 5.68
N THR A 602 -15.03 1.83 6.12
CA THR A 602 -15.06 2.35 7.51
C THR A 602 -15.28 1.22 8.50
N ARG A 603 -16.24 0.32 8.21
CA ARG A 603 -16.54 -0.83 9.06
C ARG A 603 -15.36 -1.79 9.17
N PHE A 604 -14.60 -1.99 8.10
CA PHE A 604 -13.35 -2.76 8.13
C PHE A 604 -12.37 -2.13 9.14
N GLY A 605 -12.15 -0.81 9.08
CA GLY A 605 -11.31 -0.08 10.02
C GLY A 605 -11.80 -0.19 11.47
N GLU A 606 -13.12 -0.08 11.71
CA GLU A 606 -13.71 -0.26 13.04
C GLU A 606 -13.49 -1.65 13.60
N MET A 607 -13.67 -2.70 12.79
CA MET A 607 -13.49 -4.09 13.25
C MET A 607 -12.01 -4.42 13.48
N TYR A 608 -11.11 -3.88 12.66
CA TYR A 608 -9.67 -3.94 12.92
C TYR A 608 -9.32 -3.24 14.24
N GLY A 609 -9.93 -2.08 14.50
CA GLY A 609 -9.82 -1.35 15.77
C GLY A 609 -10.35 -2.12 16.97
N GLU A 610 -11.42 -2.91 16.83
CA GLU A 610 -11.93 -3.80 17.91
C GLU A 610 -10.91 -4.89 18.24
N ASP A 611 -10.27 -5.51 17.23
CA ASP A 611 -9.17 -6.45 17.45
C ASP A 611 -8.01 -5.78 18.21
N ALA A 612 -7.69 -4.53 17.86
CA ALA A 612 -6.65 -3.75 18.53
C ALA A 612 -6.99 -3.44 20.00
N LEU A 613 -8.23 -3.06 20.29
CA LEU A 613 -8.71 -2.87 21.67
C LEU A 613 -8.61 -4.17 22.47
N TYR A 614 -9.09 -5.28 21.90
CA TYR A 614 -8.96 -6.61 22.50
C TYR A 614 -7.51 -6.97 22.80
N ALA A 615 -6.60 -6.64 21.89
CA ALA A 615 -5.18 -6.90 22.00
C ALA A 615 -4.41 -5.85 22.84
N SER A 616 -5.06 -4.76 23.28
CA SER A 616 -4.44 -3.61 23.95
C SER A 616 -3.34 -2.95 23.13
N ILE A 617 -3.64 -2.71 21.84
CA ILE A 617 -2.74 -2.10 20.85
C ILE A 617 -3.26 -0.70 20.48
N PRO A 618 -2.56 0.38 20.85
CA PRO A 618 -2.98 1.73 20.54
C PRO A 618 -2.49 2.25 19.17
N ILE A 619 -1.47 1.60 18.56
CA ILE A 619 -0.85 2.03 17.30
C ILE A 619 -0.61 0.80 16.42
N ALA A 620 -0.98 0.88 15.14
CA ALA A 620 -0.71 -0.14 14.14
C ALA A 620 -0.11 0.46 12.86
N TYR A 621 0.84 -0.24 12.23
CA TYR A 621 1.39 0.11 10.92
C TYR A 621 0.44 -0.38 9.82
N ALA A 622 -0.63 0.34 9.63
CA ALA A 622 -1.72 0.09 8.69
C ALA A 622 -2.59 1.36 8.52
N PRO A 623 -3.33 1.51 7.38
CA PRO A 623 -3.28 0.71 6.16
C PRO A 623 -2.07 1.01 5.27
N GLY A 624 -1.81 0.15 4.28
CA GLY A 624 -0.96 0.48 3.13
C GLY A 624 -1.74 1.29 2.10
N ALA A 625 -1.10 2.25 1.42
CA ALA A 625 -1.78 3.11 0.47
C ALA A 625 -1.00 3.37 -0.84
N ASP A 626 0.17 2.75 -1.02
CA ASP A 626 0.93 2.89 -2.27
C ASP A 626 0.08 2.52 -3.49
N THR A 627 0.41 3.10 -4.63
CA THR A 627 -0.31 2.87 -5.89
C THR A 627 0.11 1.52 -6.51
N LEU A 628 -0.84 0.75 -7.02
CA LEU A 628 -0.57 -0.48 -7.77
C LEU A 628 -0.02 -0.12 -9.18
N ARG A 629 1.22 0.39 -9.21
CA ARG A 629 1.89 0.81 -10.45
C ARG A 629 2.11 -0.35 -11.41
N SER A 630 2.41 -1.52 -10.88
CA SER A 630 2.68 -2.74 -11.65
C SER A 630 1.91 -3.91 -11.05
N PRO A 631 1.31 -4.78 -11.88
CA PRO A 631 0.66 -6.00 -11.39
C PRO A 631 1.65 -7.02 -10.79
N TYR A 632 2.95 -6.75 -10.84
CA TYR A 632 4.00 -7.63 -10.34
C TYR A 632 4.55 -7.25 -8.95
N SER A 633 4.12 -6.12 -8.37
CA SER A 633 4.58 -5.68 -7.06
C SER A 633 4.28 -6.72 -5.97
N GLY A 634 5.29 -7.05 -5.17
CA GLY A 634 5.18 -8.08 -4.12
C GLY A 634 4.18 -7.76 -3.03
N ARG A 635 3.92 -6.48 -2.76
CA ARG A 635 3.02 -6.00 -1.71
C ARG A 635 1.65 -5.54 -2.22
N THR A 636 1.25 -5.96 -3.42
CA THR A 636 -0.09 -5.69 -3.97
C THR A 636 -1.21 -6.02 -2.97
N SER A 637 -1.04 -7.01 -2.12
CA SER A 637 -2.03 -7.37 -1.09
C SER A 637 -2.29 -6.26 -0.05
N GLU A 638 -1.34 -5.36 0.15
CA GLU A 638 -1.37 -4.33 1.19
C GLU A 638 -1.85 -2.96 0.70
N TYR A 639 -2.17 -2.81 -0.61
CA TYR A 639 -2.52 -1.56 -1.26
C TYR A 639 -3.90 -1.65 -1.92
N PHE A 640 -4.62 -0.52 -2.06
CA PHE A 640 -6.03 -0.55 -2.48
C PHE A 640 -6.21 -0.64 -4.00
N SER A 641 -5.46 0.13 -4.80
CA SER A 641 -5.78 0.37 -6.20
C SER A 641 -4.59 0.87 -7.03
N GLU A 642 -4.72 0.76 -8.36
CA GLU A 642 -3.88 1.49 -9.32
C GLU A 642 -4.23 2.98 -9.43
N ASP A 643 -5.39 3.39 -8.88
CA ASP A 643 -5.85 4.77 -8.87
C ASP A 643 -5.66 5.44 -7.51
N GLY A 644 -4.99 6.60 -7.52
CA GLY A 644 -4.72 7.37 -6.30
C GLY A 644 -5.98 7.92 -5.62
N VAL A 645 -7.06 8.19 -6.36
CA VAL A 645 -8.32 8.71 -5.78
C VAL A 645 -9.12 7.60 -5.09
N LEU A 646 -9.18 6.39 -5.66
CA LEU A 646 -9.78 5.25 -4.97
C LEU A 646 -9.02 4.95 -3.67
N SER A 647 -7.68 4.96 -3.72
CA SER A 647 -6.83 4.78 -2.53
C SER A 647 -7.02 5.91 -1.52
N TYR A 648 -7.14 7.18 -1.96
CA TYR A 648 -7.45 8.35 -1.12
C TYR A 648 -8.68 8.11 -0.25
N TYR A 649 -9.82 7.73 -0.86
CA TYR A 649 -11.06 7.52 -0.13
C TYR A 649 -11.04 6.24 0.72
N ALA A 650 -10.50 5.14 0.19
CA ALA A 650 -10.46 3.87 0.90
C ALA A 650 -9.53 3.93 2.13
N ALA A 651 -8.32 4.49 1.98
CA ALA A 651 -7.39 4.68 3.10
C ALA A 651 -7.96 5.63 4.15
N LYS A 652 -8.62 6.71 3.73
CA LYS A 652 -9.32 7.63 4.62
C LYS A 652 -10.40 6.92 5.42
N ALA A 653 -11.31 6.18 4.76
CA ALA A 653 -12.41 5.48 5.41
C ALA A 653 -11.92 4.42 6.41
N VAL A 654 -10.90 3.65 6.04
CA VAL A 654 -10.29 2.64 6.94
C VAL A 654 -9.63 3.32 8.14
N SER A 655 -8.84 4.39 7.93
CA SER A 655 -8.19 5.14 9.01
C SER A 655 -9.21 5.78 9.95
N HIS A 656 -10.29 6.33 9.40
CA HIS A 656 -11.42 6.86 10.18
C HIS A 656 -12.05 5.79 11.08
N GLY A 657 -12.30 4.60 10.52
CA GLY A 657 -12.84 3.47 11.29
C GLY A 657 -11.91 3.02 12.43
N MET A 658 -10.60 2.95 12.16
CA MET A 658 -9.58 2.64 13.19
C MET A 658 -9.62 3.69 14.31
N ARG A 659 -9.64 4.97 13.94
CA ARG A 659 -9.66 6.09 14.88
C ARG A 659 -10.91 6.10 15.76
N ASN A 660 -12.09 5.74 15.23
CA ASN A 660 -13.33 5.58 15.98
C ASN A 660 -13.22 4.61 17.15
N LYS A 661 -12.24 3.70 17.09
CA LYS A 661 -11.92 2.72 18.17
C LYS A 661 -10.70 3.10 18.99
N GLY A 662 -10.14 4.29 18.79
CA GLY A 662 -8.95 4.77 19.51
C GLY A 662 -7.66 4.07 19.06
N LEU A 663 -7.64 3.46 17.89
CA LEU A 663 -6.44 2.94 17.24
C LEU A 663 -5.85 4.00 16.31
N ILE A 664 -4.58 4.32 16.52
CA ILE A 664 -3.83 5.16 15.57
C ILE A 664 -3.34 4.28 14.44
N GLY A 665 -3.91 4.48 13.25
CA GLY A 665 -3.36 3.95 12.01
C GLY A 665 -2.10 4.72 11.61
N THR A 666 -1.09 4.00 11.12
CA THR A 666 0.12 4.56 10.52
C THR A 666 0.11 4.19 9.06
N VAL A 667 -0.34 5.11 8.23
CA VAL A 667 -0.45 4.89 6.78
C VAL A 667 0.93 4.76 6.18
N LYS A 668 1.13 3.78 5.27
CA LYS A 668 2.42 3.38 4.74
C LYS A 668 2.33 3.00 3.25
N HIS A 669 3.42 3.05 2.46
CA HIS A 669 4.77 3.57 2.78
C HIS A 669 4.98 4.85 1.98
N PHE A 670 5.01 6.00 2.61
CA PHE A 670 5.01 7.32 1.97
C PHE A 670 6.38 7.67 1.41
N PHE A 671 6.58 7.71 0.11
CA PHE A 671 5.90 7.31 -1.12
C PHE A 671 6.92 6.79 -2.15
N LEU A 672 6.51 6.36 -3.35
CA LEU A 672 7.31 5.79 -4.44
C LEU A 672 7.92 4.41 -4.11
N ASN A 673 7.20 3.57 -3.36
CA ASN A 673 7.61 2.22 -2.98
C ASN A 673 6.75 1.15 -3.66
N GLU A 674 6.57 1.25 -4.99
CA GLU A 674 5.68 0.39 -5.76
C GLU A 674 6.34 -0.92 -6.22
N GLN A 675 7.53 -1.25 -5.70
CA GLN A 675 8.21 -2.53 -5.91
C GLN A 675 9.04 -2.94 -4.70
N GLU A 676 9.27 -4.26 -4.56
CA GLU A 676 10.07 -4.82 -3.47
C GLU A 676 11.54 -5.03 -3.84
N ALA A 677 11.83 -5.19 -5.15
CA ALA A 677 13.19 -5.37 -5.63
C ALA A 677 14.07 -4.17 -5.27
N GLY A 678 15.11 -4.41 -4.48
CA GLY A 678 16.07 -3.38 -4.06
C GLY A 678 15.52 -2.31 -3.13
N ARG A 679 14.30 -2.46 -2.57
CA ARG A 679 13.58 -1.45 -1.78
C ARG A 679 14.44 -0.74 -0.72
N GLN A 680 15.40 -1.45 -0.11
CA GLN A 680 16.31 -0.86 0.86
C GLN A 680 17.39 -0.01 0.17
N GLY A 681 17.03 1.23 -0.14
CA GLY A 681 17.91 2.24 -0.68
C GLY A 681 18.00 2.34 -2.19
N ILE A 682 17.12 1.67 -2.95
CA ILE A 682 16.98 1.94 -4.38
C ILE A 682 16.66 3.43 -4.61
N SER A 683 17.25 4.03 -5.61
CA SER A 683 16.85 5.37 -6.06
C SER A 683 15.62 5.26 -6.94
N THR A 684 14.49 5.83 -6.52
CA THR A 684 13.27 5.88 -7.32
C THR A 684 13.14 7.27 -7.93
N PHE A 685 13.08 7.33 -9.26
CA PHE A 685 12.94 8.57 -10.01
C PHE A 685 11.55 8.67 -10.63
N ALA A 686 10.93 9.84 -10.49
CA ALA A 686 9.66 10.20 -11.10
C ALA A 686 9.60 11.71 -11.30
N ASN A 687 8.80 12.21 -12.26
CA ASN A 687 8.57 13.64 -12.41
C ASN A 687 7.59 14.17 -11.35
N GLU A 688 7.64 15.47 -11.07
CA GLU A 688 6.84 16.16 -10.05
C GLU A 688 5.33 15.97 -10.27
N GLN A 689 4.86 16.00 -11.54
CA GLN A 689 3.44 15.81 -11.84
C GLN A 689 2.95 14.42 -11.41
N ALA A 690 3.67 13.36 -11.77
CA ALA A 690 3.32 12.00 -11.38
C ALA A 690 3.38 11.81 -9.86
N ILE A 691 4.39 12.38 -9.19
CA ILE A 691 4.52 12.35 -7.74
C ILE A 691 3.26 12.92 -7.09
N ARG A 692 2.80 14.10 -7.52
CA ARG A 692 1.69 14.81 -6.87
C ARG A 692 0.31 14.26 -7.24
N GLU A 693 0.10 13.87 -8.49
CA GLU A 693 -1.22 13.47 -8.98
C GLU A 693 -1.52 11.97 -8.81
N ILE A 694 -0.49 11.13 -8.75
CA ILE A 694 -0.63 9.67 -8.67
C ILE A 694 -0.20 9.15 -7.31
N TYR A 695 1.10 9.28 -6.98
CA TYR A 695 1.69 8.58 -5.83
C TYR A 695 1.34 9.23 -4.49
N MET A 696 1.40 10.55 -4.39
CA MET A 696 1.02 11.26 -3.15
C MET A 696 -0.50 11.30 -2.95
N ARG A 697 -1.29 11.33 -4.04
CA ARG A 697 -2.75 11.39 -3.99
C ARG A 697 -3.35 10.26 -3.14
N ALA A 698 -2.79 9.05 -3.21
CA ALA A 698 -3.25 7.89 -2.46
C ALA A 698 -3.22 8.08 -0.93
N PHE A 699 -2.30 8.89 -0.44
CA PHE A 699 -2.09 9.16 0.99
C PHE A 699 -2.83 10.40 1.49
N GLU A 700 -3.09 11.36 0.61
CA GLU A 700 -3.57 12.69 0.93
C GLU A 700 -4.87 12.66 1.77
N GLY A 701 -5.84 11.82 1.41
CA GLY A 701 -7.13 11.76 2.11
C GLY A 701 -7.02 11.36 3.58
N SER A 702 -6.19 10.38 3.88
CA SER A 702 -6.02 9.91 5.26
C SER A 702 -5.13 10.83 6.10
N LEU A 703 -4.13 11.47 5.50
CA LEU A 703 -3.16 12.29 6.21
C LEU A 703 -3.61 13.76 6.32
N ALA A 704 -3.90 14.40 5.20
CA ALA A 704 -4.22 15.83 5.17
C ALA A 704 -5.60 16.15 5.76
N GLU A 705 -6.55 15.22 5.71
CA GLU A 705 -7.87 15.39 6.36
C GLU A 705 -7.92 14.87 7.80
N GLY A 706 -6.79 14.37 8.32
CA GLY A 706 -6.58 14.12 9.75
C GLY A 706 -7.20 12.84 10.31
N ASP A 707 -7.59 11.88 9.47
CA ASP A 707 -8.10 10.58 9.94
C ASP A 707 -6.99 9.65 10.43
N SER A 708 -5.80 9.71 9.82
CA SER A 708 -4.60 9.04 10.31
C SER A 708 -3.66 10.00 11.03
N LEU A 709 -3.18 9.60 12.20
CA LEU A 709 -2.22 10.36 13.01
C LEU A 709 -0.82 9.75 13.01
N GLY A 710 -0.56 8.79 12.13
CA GLY A 710 0.75 8.20 11.88
C GLY A 710 1.01 8.08 10.38
N VAL A 711 2.24 8.31 9.96
CA VAL A 711 2.73 8.04 8.62
C VAL A 711 4.09 7.38 8.67
N MET A 712 4.26 6.30 7.88
CA MET A 712 5.55 5.63 7.71
C MET A 712 6.12 6.02 6.34
N THR A 713 7.34 6.56 6.34
CA THR A 713 8.07 6.83 5.10
C THR A 713 8.63 5.54 4.51
N ALA A 714 8.84 5.52 3.21
CA ALA A 714 9.26 4.34 2.47
C ALA A 714 10.75 4.00 2.66
N TYR A 715 11.13 2.76 2.34
CA TYR A 715 12.52 2.28 2.33
C TYR A 715 13.40 2.92 1.25
N ASN A 716 12.81 3.28 0.11
CA ASN A 716 13.53 3.77 -1.06
C ASN A 716 14.06 5.19 -0.85
N ARG A 717 14.93 5.59 -1.76
CA ARG A 717 15.23 7.01 -1.98
C ARG A 717 14.22 7.62 -2.93
N ILE A 718 13.84 8.86 -2.67
CA ILE A 718 13.14 9.72 -3.61
C ILE A 718 14.23 10.49 -4.37
N GLY A 719 14.39 10.22 -5.66
CA GLY A 719 15.63 10.57 -6.34
C GLY A 719 16.83 9.89 -5.68
N VAL A 720 17.73 10.66 -5.13
CA VAL A 720 18.92 10.15 -4.46
C VAL A 720 18.88 10.24 -2.94
N MET A 721 17.86 10.92 -2.37
CA MET A 721 17.73 11.12 -0.93
C MET A 721 16.79 10.08 -0.32
N TYR A 722 17.24 9.44 0.77
CA TYR A 722 16.41 8.51 1.53
C TYR A 722 15.10 9.19 2.00
N ALA A 723 13.96 8.50 1.84
CA ALA A 723 12.65 9.08 2.09
C ALA A 723 12.52 9.73 3.49
N ALA A 724 12.93 9.04 4.56
CA ALA A 724 12.85 9.59 5.92
C ALA A 724 13.80 10.78 6.19
N ALA A 725 14.82 10.98 5.36
CA ALA A 725 15.76 12.10 5.44
C ALA A 725 15.46 13.21 4.41
N ASN A 726 14.40 13.03 3.59
CA ASN A 726 14.04 13.99 2.56
C ASN A 726 13.23 15.15 3.15
N GLN A 727 13.79 16.36 3.16
CA GLN A 727 13.13 17.55 3.67
C GLN A 727 11.89 17.94 2.86
N GLY A 728 11.79 17.56 1.59
CA GLY A 728 10.60 17.74 0.78
C GLY A 728 9.39 17.01 1.36
N ILE A 729 9.58 15.81 1.91
CA ILE A 729 8.51 15.09 2.63
C ILE A 729 8.01 15.88 3.83
N GLN A 730 8.91 16.46 4.62
CA GLN A 730 8.50 17.31 5.75
C GLN A 730 7.72 18.53 5.27
N HIS A 731 8.19 19.19 4.19
CA HIS A 731 7.50 20.32 3.60
C HIS A 731 6.07 19.95 3.16
N ILE A 732 5.90 18.85 2.44
CA ILE A 732 4.57 18.36 2.04
C ILE A 732 3.70 18.09 3.26
N LEU A 733 4.18 17.30 4.22
CA LEU A 733 3.38 16.88 5.36
C LEU A 733 3.06 18.04 6.31
N ARG A 734 4.08 18.80 6.74
CA ARG A 734 3.92 19.84 7.78
C ARG A 734 3.41 21.15 7.23
N ASP A 735 3.94 21.59 6.09
CA ASP A 735 3.64 22.91 5.56
C ASP A 735 2.43 22.85 4.60
N GLU A 736 2.48 22.05 3.53
CA GLU A 736 1.39 21.99 2.57
C GLU A 736 0.15 21.31 3.14
N TRP A 737 0.28 20.14 3.80
CA TRP A 737 -0.86 19.37 4.29
C TRP A 737 -1.25 19.66 5.74
N ASN A 738 -0.52 20.52 6.42
CA ASN A 738 -0.76 20.85 7.85
C ASN A 738 -0.92 19.59 8.73
N TYR A 739 -0.16 18.56 8.44
CA TYR A 739 -0.26 17.25 9.09
C TYR A 739 0.23 17.28 10.53
N GLY A 740 -0.66 16.97 11.48
CA GLY A 740 -0.39 17.00 12.92
C GLY A 740 0.05 15.66 13.54
N GLY A 741 0.20 14.60 12.75
CA GLY A 741 0.57 13.27 13.22
C GLY A 741 2.07 13.05 13.39
N TYR A 742 2.48 11.87 13.88
CA TYR A 742 3.89 11.48 13.93
C TYR A 742 4.37 10.88 12.60
N ILE A 743 5.70 10.98 12.37
CA ILE A 743 6.39 10.42 11.21
C ILE A 743 7.36 9.36 11.72
N ILE A 744 7.36 8.18 11.10
CA ILE A 744 8.27 7.08 11.39
C ILE A 744 8.90 6.61 10.07
N ASP A 745 10.18 6.23 10.11
CA ASP A 745 10.82 5.53 9.00
C ASP A 745 10.38 4.06 8.94
N ASP A 746 10.58 3.41 7.80
CA ASP A 746 10.44 1.95 7.72
C ASP A 746 11.66 1.26 8.35
N ALA A 747 11.53 -0.03 8.68
CA ALA A 747 12.45 -0.79 9.50
C ALA A 747 13.85 -0.96 8.88
N LEU A 748 14.71 0.03 9.10
CA LEU A 748 16.09 0.01 8.64
C LEU A 748 17.01 -0.51 9.72
N THR A 749 17.59 -1.68 9.51
CA THR A 749 18.71 -2.16 10.30
C THR A 749 20.01 -1.58 9.73
N ALA A 750 20.54 -0.52 10.37
CA ALA A 750 21.88 0.04 10.14
C ALA A 750 22.29 0.11 8.66
N SER A 751 21.57 0.89 7.85
CA SER A 751 21.92 1.04 6.44
C SER A 751 22.87 2.22 6.23
N GLU A 752 23.82 2.05 5.31
CA GLU A 752 24.81 3.06 4.96
C GLU A 752 24.23 4.25 4.16
N TYR A 753 22.94 4.23 3.80
CA TYR A 753 22.30 5.28 3.00
C TYR A 753 21.37 6.20 3.80
N SER A 754 21.31 6.04 5.14
CA SER A 754 20.51 6.89 6.02
C SER A 754 21.29 7.30 7.27
N SER A 755 21.07 8.52 7.74
CA SER A 755 21.71 9.12 8.92
C SER A 755 20.63 9.55 9.91
N ALA A 756 20.74 9.13 11.18
CA ALA A 756 19.75 9.44 12.20
C ALA A 756 19.55 10.96 12.43
N PRO A 757 20.61 11.78 12.52
CA PRO A 757 20.42 13.23 12.67
C PRO A 757 19.73 13.87 11.47
N GLU A 758 20.02 13.43 10.23
CA GLU A 758 19.35 13.96 9.04
C GLU A 758 17.88 13.57 8.97
N MET A 759 17.55 12.33 9.31
CA MET A 759 16.18 11.88 9.42
C MET A 759 15.40 12.70 10.47
N LEU A 760 16.01 12.94 11.64
CA LEU A 760 15.41 13.75 12.69
C LEU A 760 15.21 15.21 12.25
N MET A 761 16.21 15.80 11.57
CA MET A 761 16.12 17.15 11.02
C MET A 761 15.06 17.26 9.91
N ALA A 762 14.80 16.19 9.15
CA ALA A 762 13.73 16.06 8.18
C ALA A 762 12.37 15.71 8.81
N GLY A 763 12.24 15.71 10.14
CA GLY A 763 10.97 15.54 10.84
C GLY A 763 10.58 14.12 11.20
N ASN A 764 11.44 13.12 10.98
CA ASN A 764 11.22 11.76 11.45
C ASN A 764 11.19 11.75 12.99
N ASN A 765 10.15 11.19 13.60
CA ASN A 765 9.93 11.24 15.03
C ASN A 765 10.39 9.96 15.76
N ILE A 766 10.28 8.81 15.10
CA ILE A 766 10.60 7.50 15.65
C ILE A 766 11.46 6.73 14.65
N PHE A 767 12.42 5.94 15.14
CA PHE A 767 13.22 5.04 14.33
C PHE A 767 12.66 3.62 14.46
N CYS A 768 12.06 3.11 13.38
CA CYS A 768 11.37 1.84 13.35
C CYS A 768 12.34 0.68 13.54
N LEU A 769 12.07 -0.17 14.54
CA LEU A 769 12.85 -1.36 14.93
C LEU A 769 14.34 -1.07 15.21
N ASP A 770 14.73 0.19 15.38
CA ASP A 770 16.11 0.59 15.65
C ASP A 770 16.23 1.32 16.98
N THR A 771 16.87 0.68 17.95
CA THR A 771 17.14 1.23 19.27
C THR A 771 18.55 1.79 19.42
N ALA A 772 19.39 1.73 18.38
CA ALA A 772 20.76 2.22 18.37
C ALA A 772 20.84 3.69 17.94
N ARG A 773 19.96 4.13 17.04
CA ARG A 773 19.93 5.51 16.53
C ARG A 773 19.70 6.59 17.59
N PRO A 774 18.85 6.41 18.60
CA PRO A 774 18.77 7.35 19.70
C PRO A 774 20.10 7.58 20.43
N ASN A 775 20.95 6.55 20.56
CA ASN A 775 22.29 6.71 21.16
C ASN A 775 23.25 7.50 20.26
N GLU A 776 23.13 7.37 18.93
CA GLU A 776 23.85 8.20 17.97
C GLU A 776 23.48 9.68 18.14
N ILE A 777 22.19 9.98 18.23
CA ILE A 777 21.67 11.33 18.48
C ILE A 777 22.18 11.87 19.81
N GLU A 778 22.08 11.09 20.92
CA GLU A 778 22.59 11.50 22.24
C GLU A 778 24.08 11.86 22.19
N LYS A 779 24.88 11.00 21.57
CA LYS A 779 26.30 11.22 21.43
C LYS A 779 26.61 12.50 20.64
N LEU A 780 25.87 12.76 19.57
CA LEU A 780 26.07 13.94 18.75
C LEU A 780 25.67 15.21 19.52
N ILE A 781 24.50 15.26 20.11
CA ILE A 781 24.03 16.38 20.94
C ILE A 781 25.06 16.72 22.03
N THR A 782 25.53 15.72 22.77
CA THR A 782 26.43 15.92 23.91
C THR A 782 27.86 16.29 23.52
N SER A 783 28.37 15.72 22.40
CA SER A 783 29.76 15.96 21.98
C SER A 783 29.94 17.26 21.21
N THR A 784 28.92 17.78 20.56
CA THR A 784 28.96 19.00 19.75
C THR A 784 28.21 20.18 20.40
N ASP A 785 27.54 19.98 21.54
CA ASP A 785 26.68 20.96 22.19
C ASP A 785 25.58 21.48 21.22
N ASP A 786 24.85 20.55 20.58
CA ASP A 786 23.89 20.85 19.53
C ASP A 786 22.46 20.99 20.07
N GLY A 787 22.06 22.25 20.35
CA GLY A 787 20.74 22.56 20.86
C GLY A 787 19.63 22.50 19.79
N ASP A 788 19.95 22.68 18.51
CA ASP A 788 18.94 22.57 17.45
C ASP A 788 18.53 21.11 17.24
N LEU A 789 19.50 20.19 17.29
CA LEU A 789 19.21 18.75 17.27
C LEU A 789 18.42 18.34 18.53
N LEU A 790 18.74 18.91 19.70
CA LEU A 790 17.98 18.69 20.93
C LEU A 790 16.54 19.22 20.80
N GLN A 791 16.33 20.37 20.17
CA GLN A 791 14.97 20.90 19.92
C GLN A 791 14.16 19.89 19.12
N LYS A 792 14.73 19.29 18.07
CA LYS A 792 14.04 18.27 17.27
C LYS A 792 13.68 17.02 18.07
N VAL A 793 14.53 16.62 19.03
CA VAL A 793 14.19 15.54 19.99
C VAL A 793 12.98 15.91 20.86
N ILE A 794 12.92 17.15 21.34
CA ILE A 794 11.81 17.66 22.14
C ILE A 794 10.53 17.68 21.29
N ASP A 795 10.60 18.27 20.09
CA ASP A 795 9.48 18.36 19.15
C ASP A 795 8.92 16.96 18.80
N SER A 796 9.81 16.00 18.53
CA SER A 796 9.41 14.63 18.24
C SER A 796 8.64 13.98 19.39
N ASN A 797 9.08 14.19 20.63
CA ASN A 797 8.35 13.69 21.80
C ASN A 797 7.02 14.43 22.01
N HIS A 798 6.94 15.71 21.71
CA HIS A 798 5.69 16.45 21.76
C HIS A 798 4.64 15.82 20.83
N TYR A 799 4.97 15.64 19.55
CA TYR A 799 4.09 14.93 18.61
C TYR A 799 3.68 13.55 19.15
N LEU A 800 4.66 12.75 19.56
CA LEU A 800 4.42 11.39 20.01
C LEU A 800 3.50 11.32 21.24
N TYR A 801 3.75 12.11 22.28
CA TYR A 801 2.91 12.13 23.47
C TYR A 801 1.49 12.63 23.17
N TYR A 802 1.38 13.68 22.35
CA TYR A 802 0.09 14.18 21.93
C TYR A 802 -0.73 13.11 21.20
N ILE A 803 -0.13 12.42 20.24
CA ILE A 803 -0.77 11.35 19.47
C ILE A 803 -1.16 10.15 20.35
N MET A 804 -0.30 9.76 21.28
CA MET A 804 -0.61 8.66 22.22
C MET A 804 -1.84 8.98 23.06
N LEU A 805 -2.04 10.23 23.46
CA LEU A 805 -3.23 10.67 24.19
C LEU A 805 -4.51 10.72 23.33
N GLN A 806 -4.38 10.77 22.01
CA GLN A 806 -5.52 10.65 21.07
C GLN A 806 -5.91 9.17 20.81
N SER A 807 -5.11 8.22 21.31
CA SER A 807 -5.38 6.78 21.19
C SER A 807 -6.15 6.23 22.39
N SER A 808 -6.41 4.92 22.37
CA SER A 808 -6.98 4.20 23.53
C SER A 808 -6.18 4.35 24.82
N MET A 809 -4.93 4.85 24.75
CA MET A 809 -4.11 5.14 25.95
C MET A 809 -4.59 6.39 26.71
N GLY A 810 -5.25 7.32 26.05
CA GLY A 810 -5.92 8.49 26.67
C GLY A 810 -7.34 8.20 27.14
N GLY A 811 -7.80 6.95 27.07
CA GLY A 811 -9.14 6.53 27.45
C GLY A 811 -9.35 6.38 28.97
N SER A 812 -10.51 5.84 29.35
CA SER A 812 -10.88 5.60 30.76
C SER A 812 -9.87 4.69 31.46
N GLY A 813 -9.39 5.10 32.62
CA GLY A 813 -8.36 4.38 33.40
C GLY A 813 -6.93 4.88 33.18
N ALA A 814 -6.70 5.81 32.28
CA ALA A 814 -5.39 6.43 32.10
C ALA A 814 -4.90 7.14 33.38
N GLU A 815 -5.81 7.68 34.19
CA GLU A 815 -5.54 8.37 35.47
C GLU A 815 -4.99 7.42 36.54
N ASP A 816 -5.33 6.12 36.48
CA ASP A 816 -4.92 5.10 37.44
C ASP A 816 -3.55 4.49 37.15
N VAL A 817 -2.91 4.88 36.06
CA VAL A 817 -1.63 4.30 35.65
C VAL A 817 -0.49 4.82 36.53
N VAL A 818 0.22 3.91 37.17
CA VAL A 818 1.46 4.17 37.90
C VAL A 818 2.58 3.35 37.31
N VAL A 819 3.58 4.02 36.73
CA VAL A 819 4.78 3.37 36.21
C VAL A 819 5.77 3.12 37.35
N SER A 820 6.07 1.87 37.64
CA SER A 820 6.98 1.44 38.70
C SER A 820 8.13 0.60 38.14
N ASP A 821 9.27 0.61 38.85
CA ASP A 821 10.44 -0.23 38.55
C ASP A 821 10.29 -1.68 39.05
N ALA A 822 9.09 -2.10 39.47
CA ALA A 822 8.87 -3.45 39.96
C ALA A 822 9.25 -4.47 38.89
N ALA A 823 10.33 -5.22 39.14
CA ALA A 823 10.73 -6.30 38.26
C ALA A 823 9.59 -7.34 38.20
N PRO A 824 9.20 -7.79 36.99
CA PRO A 824 8.21 -8.85 36.85
C PRO A 824 8.56 -10.05 37.70
N TRP A 825 7.56 -10.72 38.27
CA TRP A 825 7.76 -11.85 39.17
C TRP A 825 8.70 -12.93 38.61
N TRP A 826 8.66 -13.16 37.31
CA TRP A 826 9.51 -14.13 36.63
C TRP A 826 10.99 -13.71 36.60
N GLN A 827 11.32 -12.41 36.49
CA GLN A 827 12.69 -11.93 36.58
C GLN A 827 13.24 -12.10 38.00
N THR A 828 12.42 -11.83 39.02
CA THR A 828 12.78 -12.06 40.41
C THR A 828 13.01 -13.55 40.67
N THR A 829 12.15 -14.40 40.08
CA THR A 829 12.30 -15.88 40.19
C THR A 829 13.56 -16.35 39.46
N LEU A 830 13.85 -15.84 38.24
CA LEU A 830 15.08 -16.20 37.51
C LEU A 830 16.33 -15.80 38.29
N ARG A 831 16.39 -14.59 38.83
CA ARG A 831 17.52 -14.15 39.69
C ARG A 831 17.70 -15.02 40.90
N ALA A 832 16.61 -15.45 41.55
CA ALA A 832 16.66 -16.37 42.67
C ALA A 832 17.20 -17.75 42.25
N LEU A 833 16.76 -18.26 41.08
CA LEU A 833 17.25 -19.53 40.53
C LEU A 833 18.74 -19.43 40.16
N ASP A 834 19.18 -18.33 39.56
CA ASP A 834 20.60 -18.10 39.25
C ASP A 834 21.48 -18.14 40.50
N VAL A 835 21.02 -17.49 41.58
CA VAL A 835 21.73 -17.56 42.89
C VAL A 835 21.82 -19.00 43.41
N VAL A 836 20.71 -19.77 43.31
CA VAL A 836 20.68 -21.17 43.72
C VAL A 836 21.62 -22.02 42.89
N PHE A 837 21.61 -21.87 41.58
CA PHE A 837 22.51 -22.59 40.65
C PHE A 837 23.97 -22.25 40.87
N CYS A 838 24.28 -20.98 41.09
CA CYS A 838 25.63 -20.55 41.46
C CYS A 838 26.11 -21.18 42.76
N ALA A 839 25.26 -21.19 43.79
CA ALA A 839 25.56 -21.83 45.05
C ALA A 839 25.79 -23.37 44.93
N LEU A 840 24.96 -24.03 44.13
CA LEU A 840 25.14 -25.47 43.84
C LEU A 840 26.41 -25.74 43.05
N ALA A 841 26.77 -24.90 42.09
CA ALA A 841 28.01 -25.00 41.31
C ALA A 841 29.24 -24.84 42.24
N VAL A 842 29.21 -23.84 43.12
CA VAL A 842 30.28 -23.66 44.13
C VAL A 842 30.38 -24.87 45.04
N ALA A 843 29.24 -25.38 45.57
CA ALA A 843 29.21 -26.58 46.39
C ALA A 843 29.77 -27.81 45.69
N ALA A 844 29.42 -28.01 44.39
CA ALA A 844 29.96 -29.08 43.57
C ALA A 844 31.48 -28.99 43.38
N VAL A 845 32.01 -27.80 43.14
CA VAL A 845 33.46 -27.55 43.02
C VAL A 845 34.15 -27.83 44.34
N VAL A 846 33.58 -27.33 45.45
CA VAL A 846 34.14 -27.62 46.80
C VAL A 846 34.14 -29.14 47.11
N MET A 847 33.05 -29.84 46.82
CA MET A 847 32.99 -31.30 47.01
C MET A 847 33.99 -32.02 46.10
N TYR A 848 34.14 -31.60 44.87
CA TYR A 848 35.14 -32.18 43.95
C TYR A 848 36.57 -31.96 44.47
N VAL A 849 36.90 -30.77 44.90
CA VAL A 849 38.22 -30.44 45.51
C VAL A 849 38.45 -31.27 46.78
N LEU A 850 37.46 -31.36 47.67
CA LEU A 850 37.57 -32.16 48.89
C LEU A 850 37.71 -33.63 48.58
N HIS A 851 36.98 -34.19 47.61
CA HIS A 851 37.11 -35.60 47.20
C HIS A 851 38.49 -35.84 46.57
N THR A 852 38.97 -34.97 45.68
CA THR A 852 40.31 -35.10 45.10
C THR A 852 41.42 -35.01 46.15
N TYR A 853 41.25 -34.11 47.13
CA TYR A 853 42.22 -33.97 48.21
C TYR A 853 42.23 -35.19 49.13
N THR A 854 41.07 -35.76 49.47
CA THR A 854 40.99 -37.00 50.31
C THR A 854 41.53 -38.19 49.57
N ASP A 855 41.33 -38.28 48.23
CA ASP A 855 41.89 -39.41 47.46
C ASP A 855 43.41 -39.30 47.32
N VAL A 856 43.96 -38.12 47.09
CA VAL A 856 45.42 -37.86 47.06
C VAL A 856 46.06 -38.22 48.45
N PHE A 857 45.46 -37.77 49.52
CA PHE A 857 45.96 -38.08 50.85
C PHE A 857 45.79 -39.56 51.23
N SER A 858 44.78 -40.25 50.75
CA SER A 858 44.58 -41.69 50.92
C SER A 858 45.62 -42.48 50.16
N GLU A 859 45.94 -42.10 48.92
CA GLU A 859 47.06 -42.73 48.18
C GLU A 859 48.41 -42.46 48.78
N GLU A 860 48.69 -41.28 49.25
CA GLU A 860 49.92 -40.98 49.97
C GLU A 860 50.07 -41.75 51.25
N LYS A 861 49.02 -41.92 52.05
CA LYS A 861 48.98 -42.78 53.21
C LYS A 861 49.18 -44.27 52.86
N ARG A 862 48.64 -44.73 51.69
CA ARG A 862 48.85 -46.09 51.19
C ARG A 862 50.35 -46.29 50.76
N LYS A 863 50.92 -45.33 50.05
CA LYS A 863 52.32 -45.33 49.61
C LYS A 863 53.28 -45.30 50.79
N ASN A 864 52.97 -44.47 51.79
CA ASN A 864 53.75 -44.40 53.02
C ASN A 864 53.65 -45.67 53.93
N ARG A 865 52.49 -46.39 53.90
CA ARG A 865 52.31 -47.69 54.56
C ARG A 865 53.07 -48.83 53.83
N ALA A 866 53.09 -48.71 52.45
CA ALA A 866 53.82 -49.69 51.67
C ALA A 866 55.32 -49.51 51.82
N ALA A 867 55.84 -48.28 51.89
CA ALA A 867 57.22 -47.96 52.15
C ALA A 867 57.76 -48.31 53.59
N LYS A 868 56.86 -48.45 54.54
CA LYS A 868 57.20 -48.89 55.94
C LYS A 868 57.11 -50.40 56.14
N LYS A 869 56.72 -51.16 55.14
CA LYS A 869 56.67 -52.64 55.20
C LYS A 869 57.80 -53.33 54.41
N ASN A 870 58.61 -52.59 53.74
CA ASN A 870 59.89 -52.95 53.15
C ASN A 870 61.01 -52.41 54.05
#